data_717324e73d84829bbf1a23581eb8337d
#
_entry.id   717324e73d84829bbf1a23581eb8337d
#
_cell.length_a   1.000
_cell.length_b   1.000
_cell.length_c   1.000
_cell.angle_alpha   90.00
_cell.angle_beta   90.00
_cell.angle_gamma   90.00
#
_symmetry.space_group_name_H-M   'P 1'
#
loop_
_entity.id
_entity.type
_entity.pdbx_description
1 polymer ?
#
loop_
_entity_poly.entity_id
_entity_poly.type
_entity_poly.pdbx_seq_one_letter_code
_entity_poly.pdbx_strand_id
1 'polypeptide(L)'
;LRSLALLLLAVLLATTALFARGAAIITLEMPVGARQLGMAEVGVAGASDANTLFYNPAGLAFGPLSSEWELTLPREAKDAPWFTALAARTRSGFLAKSELWAGTPTGMQHFDGRKWLDFHTEVLEGAARVRDVVRTFIGSEENLDSLTAIVKKLNQVQSESEESFLVEVRMPWSLVIHDSVTSMLYEDRTEKLWVGTTKGLFRFDGKGWKSFKTELGQNRITALTTQGATLWVGTSNGLFSYRNGAFEQKGKVLPSQYISSLAWSEMRQELYVATKGAGIARLQPKKDDQSKDRWNMYSMEDGLMDLEPSAVVVDSSGHVWVAHKEGLSHFNLRKWEQIRFENNTVHTLAVATNGALWIGTDKGAWWHMPSYATAKGRKAEKETSTKDQESNESNGEWAHFHTGNGMSSNHVWTLLPQSSDVWFSTAAGMERFNAAEYQLSFFYEKLLPVLNIPDLYHIYAGTTFPAAEWGTIGAFVNFISFGQTTVSGETDASTQSTFNSSETVGDISYGTRLSKNWGLGLNFKFFYSSLSAGASAGEPAATTTSYAVDIGLLGKNIYDRLSVGVVLANIGPNVYYLDKSNDDPIPLTWRLGIGYTLIETVDHHLAIEADYNRQVIYTNSRGEAEPFYISAWKAWANPDDKLSTDGAGDILMKTIEAGVFGVGAEYIYANTVALRGGYLYDKLGKRQELHWGLGVMLSDVLQVDLASIQGIGTQQGVRDGQMRFGLLFKF
;
A
#
# COMPACT_ATOMS: atom_id res chain seq x y z
N LEU A 1 20.49 20.30 -47.70
CA LEU A 1 20.05 18.90 -47.82
C LEU A 1 21.11 17.93 -47.29
N ARG A 2 22.38 17.97 -47.78
CA ARG A 2 23.46 17.14 -47.20
C ARG A 2 23.71 17.40 -45.72
N SER A 3 23.58 18.63 -45.27
CA SER A 3 23.74 18.98 -43.86
C SER A 3 22.56 18.46 -43.00
N LEU A 4 21.36 18.43 -43.54
CA LEU A 4 20.17 17.92 -42.85
C LEU A 4 20.16 16.37 -42.81
N ALA A 5 20.59 15.74 -43.90
CA ALA A 5 20.76 14.28 -43.94
C ALA A 5 21.91 13.82 -43.04
N LEU A 6 23.01 14.61 -42.94
CA LEU A 6 24.08 14.36 -41.98
C LEU A 6 23.66 14.64 -40.55
N LEU A 7 22.79 15.60 -40.30
CA LEU A 7 22.21 15.85 -38.97
C LEU A 7 21.24 14.75 -38.57
N LEU A 8 20.40 14.31 -39.51
CA LEU A 8 19.48 13.16 -39.29
C LEU A 8 20.24 11.84 -39.10
N LEU A 9 21.30 11.63 -39.91
CA LEU A 9 22.22 10.51 -39.75
C LEU A 9 23.00 10.62 -38.43
N ALA A 10 23.40 11.84 -38.02
CA ALA A 10 24.05 12.10 -36.75
C ALA A 10 23.06 11.91 -35.57
N VAL A 11 21.78 12.25 -35.73
CA VAL A 11 20.72 12.01 -34.75
C VAL A 11 20.41 10.53 -34.65
N LEU A 12 20.29 9.85 -35.78
CA LEU A 12 20.13 8.38 -35.81
C LEU A 12 21.36 7.66 -35.23
N LEU A 13 22.57 8.14 -35.60
CA LEU A 13 23.84 7.69 -35.04
C LEU A 13 24.02 8.12 -33.58
N ALA A 14 23.47 9.25 -33.15
CA ALA A 14 23.52 9.69 -31.76
C ALA A 14 22.50 8.93 -30.91
N THR A 15 21.32 8.62 -31.44
CA THR A 15 20.37 7.69 -30.77
C THR A 15 20.93 6.29 -30.72
N THR A 16 21.55 5.80 -31.79
CA THR A 16 22.27 4.52 -31.77
C THR A 16 23.56 4.59 -30.93
N ALA A 17 24.24 5.73 -30.84
CA ALA A 17 25.39 5.89 -29.94
C ALA A 17 24.99 6.02 -28.47
N LEU A 18 23.80 6.52 -28.14
CA LEU A 18 23.22 6.50 -26.80
C LEU A 18 22.91 5.08 -26.35
N PHE A 19 22.60 4.17 -27.30
CA PHE A 19 22.28 2.78 -27.06
C PHE A 19 23.13 1.82 -27.93
N ALA A 20 24.32 2.28 -28.39
CA ALA A 20 25.16 1.61 -29.39
C ALA A 20 25.77 0.29 -28.91
N ARG A 21 24.92 -0.66 -28.55
CA ARG A 21 25.30 -2.05 -28.25
C ARG A 21 24.89 -3.03 -29.34
N GLY A 22 24.38 -2.54 -30.44
CA GLY A 22 24.04 -3.34 -31.62
C GLY A 22 22.76 -4.16 -31.46
N ALA A 23 21.83 -3.78 -30.54
CA ALA A 23 20.55 -4.42 -30.41
C ALA A 23 19.45 -3.63 -31.13
N ALA A 24 18.49 -4.36 -31.72
CA ALA A 24 17.24 -3.81 -32.21
C ALA A 24 16.26 -3.54 -31.05
N ILE A 25 15.22 -2.72 -31.29
CA ILE A 25 14.10 -2.45 -30.38
C ILE A 25 14.53 -1.73 -29.10
N ILE A 26 14.79 -0.46 -29.25
CA ILE A 26 15.24 0.44 -28.17
C ILE A 26 14.21 0.52 -27.02
N THR A 27 12.92 0.46 -27.33
CA THR A 27 11.83 0.55 -26.36
C THR A 27 11.89 -0.53 -25.26
N LEU A 28 12.52 -1.69 -25.52
CA LEU A 28 12.74 -2.73 -24.52
C LEU A 28 13.72 -2.32 -23.40
N GLU A 29 14.58 -1.33 -23.65
CA GLU A 29 15.61 -0.85 -22.72
C GLU A 29 15.32 0.54 -22.15
N MET A 30 14.30 1.25 -22.68
CA MET A 30 13.97 2.58 -22.21
C MET A 30 13.37 2.54 -20.81
N PRO A 31 14.04 3.14 -19.79
CA PRO A 31 13.59 3.11 -18.40
C PRO A 31 12.25 3.80 -18.24
N VAL A 32 11.39 3.25 -17.39
CA VAL A 32 10.04 3.77 -17.11
C VAL A 32 9.96 4.42 -15.73
N GLY A 33 8.89 5.21 -15.49
CA GLY A 33 8.61 5.85 -14.21
C GLY A 33 9.45 7.08 -13.90
N ALA A 34 8.80 8.16 -13.43
CA ALA A 34 9.49 9.37 -13.01
C ALA A 34 10.23 9.17 -11.67
N ARG A 35 9.69 8.31 -10.78
CA ARG A 35 10.35 7.95 -9.53
C ARG A 35 11.72 7.33 -9.78
N GLN A 36 11.80 6.32 -10.63
CA GLN A 36 13.03 5.60 -10.94
C GLN A 36 14.01 6.48 -11.72
N LEU A 37 13.51 7.33 -12.64
CA LEU A 37 14.34 8.29 -13.33
C LEU A 37 15.04 9.24 -12.35
N GLY A 38 14.33 9.76 -11.34
CA GLY A 38 14.90 10.65 -10.32
C GLY A 38 15.98 9.98 -9.44
N MET A 39 16.07 8.65 -9.46
CA MET A 39 17.04 7.83 -8.73
C MET A 39 18.08 7.19 -9.67
N ALA A 40 18.39 7.79 -10.82
CA ALA A 40 19.33 7.27 -11.82
C ALA A 40 18.92 5.90 -12.41
N GLU A 41 17.63 5.73 -12.67
CA GLU A 41 17.06 4.58 -13.37
C GLU A 41 17.16 3.26 -12.57
N VAL A 42 17.39 3.32 -11.24
CA VAL A 42 17.41 2.14 -10.37
C VAL A 42 15.99 1.69 -10.00
N GLY A 43 15.81 0.39 -9.79
CA GLY A 43 14.51 -0.18 -9.46
C GLY A 43 14.45 -1.71 -9.42
N VAL A 44 15.56 -2.41 -9.68
CA VAL A 44 15.61 -3.89 -9.76
C VAL A 44 15.36 -4.53 -8.39
N ALA A 45 15.79 -3.91 -7.30
CA ALA A 45 15.59 -4.38 -5.92
C ALA A 45 14.55 -3.57 -5.15
N GLY A 46 14.23 -2.34 -5.56
CA GLY A 46 13.46 -1.39 -4.76
C GLY A 46 12.12 -0.97 -5.36
N ALA A 47 11.85 -1.22 -6.63
CA ALA A 47 10.56 -0.87 -7.22
C ALA A 47 9.42 -1.60 -6.50
N SER A 48 8.46 -0.82 -5.98
CA SER A 48 7.33 -1.29 -5.18
C SER A 48 5.98 -0.74 -5.66
N ASP A 49 5.96 -0.18 -6.86
CA ASP A 49 4.79 0.36 -7.55
C ASP A 49 4.60 -0.32 -8.91
N ALA A 50 3.60 0.08 -9.69
CA ALA A 50 3.30 -0.49 -11.00
C ALA A 50 4.47 -0.40 -12.01
N ASN A 51 5.52 0.40 -11.76
CA ASN A 51 6.70 0.45 -12.62
C ASN A 51 7.63 -0.78 -12.44
N THR A 52 7.42 -1.57 -11.36
CA THR A 52 8.12 -2.85 -11.15
C THR A 52 7.96 -3.82 -12.34
N LEU A 53 6.85 -3.69 -13.09
CA LEU A 53 6.59 -4.46 -14.31
C LEU A 53 7.76 -4.40 -15.31
N PHE A 54 8.42 -3.26 -15.40
CA PHE A 54 9.58 -3.06 -16.28
C PHE A 54 10.90 -3.47 -15.63
N TYR A 55 11.13 -3.11 -14.35
CA TYR A 55 12.42 -3.29 -13.68
C TYR A 55 12.64 -4.72 -13.19
N ASN A 56 11.66 -5.27 -12.46
CA ASN A 56 11.70 -6.62 -11.92
C ASN A 56 10.27 -7.12 -11.63
N PRO A 57 9.69 -7.99 -12.47
CA PRO A 57 8.32 -8.46 -12.28
C PRO A 57 8.11 -9.21 -10.96
N ALA A 58 9.16 -9.69 -10.31
CA ALA A 58 9.07 -10.29 -8.98
C ALA A 58 8.66 -9.29 -7.90
N GLY A 59 8.78 -7.97 -8.15
CA GLY A 59 8.24 -6.93 -7.28
C GLY A 59 6.72 -6.98 -7.13
N LEU A 60 5.99 -7.55 -8.11
CA LEU A 60 4.56 -7.81 -8.03
C LEU A 60 4.18 -8.71 -6.85
N ALA A 61 5.11 -9.50 -6.34
CA ALA A 61 4.88 -10.38 -5.19
C ALA A 61 4.90 -9.64 -3.84
N PHE A 62 5.22 -8.36 -3.79
CA PHE A 62 5.49 -7.65 -2.53
C PHE A 62 4.81 -6.29 -2.43
N GLY A 63 4.81 -5.78 -1.18
CA GLY A 63 4.35 -4.45 -0.83
C GLY A 63 2.86 -4.26 -1.08
N PRO A 64 2.43 -3.08 -1.51
CA PRO A 64 1.02 -2.81 -1.73
C PRO A 64 0.41 -3.57 -2.91
N LEU A 65 1.23 -4.25 -3.74
CA LEU A 65 0.77 -5.00 -4.91
C LEU A 65 0.27 -6.42 -4.59
N SER A 66 0.48 -6.91 -3.38
CA SER A 66 0.00 -8.22 -2.93
C SER A 66 -0.56 -8.16 -1.52
N SER A 67 -1.66 -8.89 -1.25
CA SER A 67 -2.21 -9.00 0.10
C SER A 67 -1.23 -9.67 1.07
N GLU A 68 -1.13 -9.16 2.29
CA GLU A 68 -0.17 -9.64 3.28
C GLU A 68 -0.77 -9.71 4.69
N TRP A 69 -0.44 -10.80 5.41
CA TRP A 69 -0.67 -10.94 6.83
C TRP A 69 0.63 -10.66 7.60
N GLU A 70 0.57 -9.78 8.59
CA GLU A 70 1.70 -9.40 9.43
C GLU A 70 1.35 -9.53 10.91
N LEU A 71 2.12 -10.30 11.66
CA LEU A 71 2.04 -10.33 13.12
C LEU A 71 2.87 -9.16 13.68
N THR A 72 2.21 -8.03 13.96
CA THR A 72 2.86 -6.78 14.36
C THR A 72 3.25 -6.75 15.83
N LEU A 73 2.53 -7.47 16.69
CA LEU A 73 2.80 -7.57 18.13
C LEU A 73 2.56 -9.01 18.57
N PRO A 74 3.62 -9.86 18.60
CA PRO A 74 3.52 -11.23 19.07
C PRO A 74 3.16 -11.30 20.55
N ARG A 75 2.39 -12.32 20.92
CA ARG A 75 2.15 -12.63 22.31
C ARG A 75 3.37 -13.35 22.91
N GLU A 76 4.14 -12.67 23.74
CA GLU A 76 5.42 -13.18 24.28
C GLU A 76 5.25 -14.32 25.32
N ALA A 77 4.11 -14.37 26.00
CA ALA A 77 3.81 -15.41 26.99
C ALA A 77 2.38 -15.95 26.86
N LYS A 78 2.17 -17.23 27.24
CA LYS A 78 0.82 -17.83 27.25
C LYS A 78 -0.18 -17.04 28.10
N ASP A 79 0.29 -16.33 29.11
CA ASP A 79 -0.51 -15.53 30.04
C ASP A 79 -0.55 -14.03 29.69
N ALA A 80 0.06 -13.62 28.58
CA ALA A 80 -0.02 -12.22 28.12
C ALA A 80 -1.48 -11.86 27.81
N PRO A 81 -1.94 -10.65 28.20
CA PRO A 81 -3.31 -10.24 27.97
C PRO A 81 -3.62 -10.16 26.46
N TRP A 82 -4.79 -10.66 26.09
CA TRP A 82 -5.32 -10.45 24.74
C TRP A 82 -5.90 -9.04 24.62
N PHE A 83 -6.00 -8.56 23.38
CA PHE A 83 -6.61 -7.27 23.12
C PHE A 83 -8.13 -7.40 23.07
N THR A 84 -8.80 -6.59 23.84
CA THR A 84 -10.25 -6.66 24.08
C THR A 84 -11.05 -5.65 23.27
N ALA A 85 -10.41 -4.56 22.85
CA ALA A 85 -11.03 -3.49 22.07
C ALA A 85 -10.00 -2.77 21.22
N LEU A 86 -10.43 -2.26 20.08
CA LEU A 86 -9.59 -1.49 19.16
C LEU A 86 -10.26 -0.16 18.82
N ALA A 87 -9.47 0.89 18.66
CA ALA A 87 -9.90 2.16 18.09
C ALA A 87 -8.77 2.75 17.27
N ALA A 88 -9.12 3.39 16.15
CA ALA A 88 -8.15 4.03 15.29
C ALA A 88 -8.51 5.48 15.03
N ARG A 89 -7.48 6.29 14.83
CA ARG A 89 -7.58 7.62 14.27
C ARG A 89 -7.36 7.53 12.78
N THR A 90 -8.41 7.73 12.00
CA THR A 90 -8.32 7.78 10.55
C THR A 90 -8.14 9.24 10.15
N ARG A 91 -6.96 9.65 9.79
CA ARG A 91 -6.75 10.97 9.21
C ARG A 91 -6.89 10.88 7.70
N SER A 92 -7.86 11.56 7.15
CA SER A 92 -7.92 11.85 5.72
C SER A 92 -7.15 13.14 5.44
N GLY A 93 -6.19 13.12 4.55
CA GLY A 93 -5.49 14.32 4.09
C GLY A 93 -3.98 14.18 3.99
N PHE A 94 -3.37 15.23 3.48
CA PHE A 94 -1.98 15.37 3.04
C PHE A 94 -0.87 14.95 4.03
N LEU A 95 -1.16 14.77 5.32
CA LEU A 95 -0.19 14.34 6.35
C LEU A 95 -0.77 13.30 7.31
N ALA A 96 -1.67 12.46 6.84
CA ALA A 96 -2.44 11.56 7.69
C ALA A 96 -1.61 10.38 8.20
N LYS A 97 -1.48 10.28 9.53
CA LYS A 97 -0.98 9.10 10.23
C LYS A 97 -2.16 8.31 10.77
N SER A 98 -2.20 7.03 10.49
CA SER A 98 -3.10 6.10 11.17
C SER A 98 -2.49 5.74 12.52
N GLU A 99 -3.17 6.09 13.59
CA GLU A 99 -2.84 5.68 14.95
C GLU A 99 -3.85 4.63 15.41
N LEU A 100 -3.39 3.60 16.13
CA LEU A 100 -4.25 2.56 16.66
C LEU A 100 -4.06 2.44 18.16
N TRP A 101 -5.16 2.35 18.89
CA TRP A 101 -5.19 2.02 20.31
C TRP A 101 -5.80 0.64 20.51
N ALA A 102 -5.14 -0.16 21.31
CA ALA A 102 -5.57 -1.51 21.65
C ALA A 102 -5.76 -1.64 23.16
N GLY A 103 -6.98 -1.96 23.59
CA GLY A 103 -7.34 -2.20 24.98
C GLY A 103 -6.95 -3.61 25.41
N THR A 104 -6.50 -3.76 26.66
CA THR A 104 -6.14 -5.03 27.27
C THR A 104 -6.89 -5.22 28.61
N PRO A 105 -6.87 -6.42 29.20
CA PRO A 105 -7.42 -6.63 30.55
C PRO A 105 -6.77 -5.78 31.64
N THR A 106 -5.59 -5.24 31.41
CA THR A 106 -4.80 -4.49 32.42
C THR A 106 -4.46 -3.07 32.00
N GLY A 107 -5.00 -2.57 30.88
CA GLY A 107 -4.73 -1.23 30.39
C GLY A 107 -4.89 -1.14 28.88
N MET A 108 -4.00 -0.42 28.22
CA MET A 108 -4.03 -0.23 26.77
C MET A 108 -2.64 -0.03 26.19
N GLN A 109 -2.51 -0.28 24.89
CA GLN A 109 -1.32 -0.06 24.09
C GLN A 109 -1.63 0.88 22.92
N HIS A 110 -0.61 1.55 22.42
CA HIS A 110 -0.74 2.50 21.32
C HIS A 110 0.24 2.15 20.20
N PHE A 111 -0.26 2.09 18.98
CA PHE A 111 0.51 1.95 17.75
C PHE A 111 0.59 3.32 17.06
N ASP A 112 1.80 3.85 16.90
CA ASP A 112 2.03 5.19 16.35
C ASP A 112 2.05 5.26 14.81
N GLY A 113 1.52 4.23 14.17
CA GLY A 113 1.55 4.03 12.72
C GLY A 113 2.75 3.19 12.26
N ARG A 114 3.64 2.77 13.18
CA ARG A 114 4.85 2.05 12.86
C ARG A 114 5.27 1.00 13.88
N LYS A 115 5.28 1.36 15.14
CA LYS A 115 5.62 0.46 16.24
C LYS A 115 4.63 0.56 17.38
N TRP A 116 4.50 -0.52 18.09
CA TRP A 116 3.74 -0.55 19.33
C TRP A 116 4.55 0.11 20.44
N LEU A 117 3.90 1.05 21.12
CA LEU A 117 4.44 1.76 22.27
C LEU A 117 3.83 1.13 23.52
N ASP A 118 4.57 0.23 24.14
CA ASP A 118 4.19 -0.29 25.45
C ASP A 118 4.34 0.78 26.54
N PHE A 119 5.32 1.68 26.33
CA PHE A 119 5.67 2.73 27.26
C PHE A 119 6.23 3.93 26.48
N HIS A 120 5.85 5.14 26.85
CA HIS A 120 6.64 6.30 26.49
C HIS A 120 7.88 6.30 27.36
N THR A 121 9.00 5.87 26.81
CA THR A 121 10.31 6.04 27.43
C THR A 121 10.85 7.39 26.98
N GLU A 122 10.63 8.44 27.77
CA GLU A 122 11.38 9.67 27.62
C GLU A 122 12.56 9.65 28.61
N VAL A 123 13.75 9.85 28.06
CA VAL A 123 14.94 10.11 28.87
C VAL A 123 14.87 11.58 29.29
N LEU A 124 14.55 11.82 30.55
CA LEU A 124 14.39 13.16 31.09
C LEU A 124 15.64 13.56 31.86
N GLU A 125 16.30 14.62 31.38
CA GLU A 125 17.37 15.27 32.12
C GLU A 125 16.78 16.28 33.12
N GLY A 126 16.82 15.96 34.41
CA GLY A 126 16.53 16.85 35.53
C GLY A 126 15.07 16.86 36.01
N ALA A 127 14.88 17.11 37.32
CA ALA A 127 13.62 17.01 38.02
C ALA A 127 12.51 17.99 37.56
N ALA A 128 12.87 19.10 36.92
CA ALA A 128 11.91 20.09 36.41
C ALA A 128 11.18 19.57 35.16
N ARG A 129 11.87 18.86 34.26
CA ARG A 129 11.28 18.24 33.04
C ARG A 129 10.35 17.08 33.37
N VAL A 130 10.66 16.28 34.38
CA VAL A 130 9.77 15.19 34.85
C VAL A 130 8.42 15.74 35.27
N ARG A 131 8.41 16.89 35.97
CA ARG A 131 7.18 17.51 36.45
C ARG A 131 6.31 18.06 35.31
N ASP A 132 6.90 18.62 34.26
CA ASP A 132 6.18 19.18 33.12
C ASP A 132 5.62 18.07 32.21
N VAL A 133 6.35 17.01 32.00
CA VAL A 133 5.88 15.83 31.25
C VAL A 133 4.72 15.15 31.99
N VAL A 134 4.86 14.93 33.29
CA VAL A 134 3.81 14.40 34.14
C VAL A 134 2.54 15.27 34.10
N ARG A 135 2.66 16.58 34.15
CA ARG A 135 1.55 17.52 34.03
C ARG A 135 0.88 17.47 32.66
N THR A 136 1.66 17.33 31.60
CA THR A 136 1.15 17.24 30.21
C THR A 136 0.36 15.96 29.98
N PHE A 137 0.77 14.84 30.60
CA PHE A 137 0.11 13.55 30.41
C PHE A 137 -1.12 13.31 31.34
N ILE A 138 -1.20 13.89 32.50
CA ILE A 138 -2.20 13.54 33.52
C ILE A 138 -3.38 14.52 33.59
N GLY A 139 -3.20 15.76 33.23
CA GLY A 139 -4.28 16.77 33.06
C GLY A 139 -5.32 16.93 34.18
N SER A 140 -5.22 16.20 35.30
CA SER A 140 -6.15 16.31 36.42
C SER A 140 -5.45 16.18 37.78
N GLU A 141 -5.89 16.98 38.74
CA GLU A 141 -5.31 17.02 40.10
C GLU A 141 -5.54 15.75 40.92
N GLU A 142 -6.54 14.94 40.62
CA GLU A 142 -6.92 13.77 41.43
C GLU A 142 -5.93 12.56 41.35
N ASN A 143 -5.12 12.44 40.28
CA ASN A 143 -4.08 11.41 40.18
C ASN A 143 -2.68 11.92 40.55
N LEU A 144 -2.61 13.17 41.00
CA LEU A 144 -1.35 13.85 41.33
C LEU A 144 -0.65 13.25 42.55
N ASP A 145 -1.40 12.68 43.50
CA ASP A 145 -0.85 12.17 44.76
C ASP A 145 0.07 10.93 44.57
N SER A 146 -0.29 10.04 43.71
CA SER A 146 0.56 8.85 43.40
C SER A 146 1.83 9.24 42.65
N LEU A 147 1.75 10.23 41.78
CA LEU A 147 2.87 10.75 41.00
C LEU A 147 3.69 11.74 41.79
N THR A 148 3.07 12.51 42.67
CA THR A 148 3.79 13.36 43.65
C THR A 148 4.63 12.49 44.56
N ALA A 149 4.19 11.29 44.94
CA ALA A 149 4.97 10.32 45.69
C ALA A 149 6.17 9.76 44.91
N ILE A 150 5.99 9.49 43.61
CA ILE A 150 7.08 9.02 42.72
C ILE A 150 8.09 10.14 42.48
N VAL A 151 7.62 11.36 42.17
CA VAL A 151 8.48 12.56 42.02
C VAL A 151 9.21 12.88 43.30
N LYS A 152 8.57 12.74 44.49
CA LYS A 152 9.20 12.93 45.78
C LYS A 152 10.29 11.93 46.08
N LYS A 153 10.09 10.65 45.71
CA LYS A 153 11.11 9.59 45.78
C LYS A 153 12.29 9.88 44.85
N LEU A 154 12.01 10.28 43.60
CA LEU A 154 13.04 10.66 42.64
C LEU A 154 13.85 11.90 43.11
N ASN A 155 13.21 12.91 43.67
CA ASN A 155 13.88 14.07 44.24
C ASN A 155 14.71 13.76 45.50
N GLN A 156 14.33 12.75 46.30
CA GLN A 156 15.13 12.26 47.41
C GLN A 156 16.42 11.58 46.96
N VAL A 157 16.34 10.74 45.92
CA VAL A 157 17.49 10.06 45.32
C VAL A 157 18.45 11.07 44.68
N GLN A 158 17.94 12.16 44.10
CA GLN A 158 18.75 13.19 43.44
C GLN A 158 19.49 14.10 44.44
N SER A 159 19.01 14.21 45.68
CA SER A 159 19.66 15.02 46.71
C SER A 159 20.86 14.33 47.37
N GLU A 160 21.03 13.03 47.14
CA GLU A 160 22.09 12.18 47.72
C GLU A 160 23.29 11.94 46.82
N SER A 161 23.25 12.38 45.54
CA SER A 161 24.37 12.21 44.60
C SER A 161 24.52 13.44 43.67
N GLU A 162 25.76 13.92 43.56
CA GLU A 162 26.15 15.00 42.61
C GLU A 162 26.26 14.56 41.15
N GLU A 163 26.01 13.31 40.85
CA GLU A 163 26.03 12.79 39.45
C GLU A 163 24.66 12.91 38.79
N SER A 164 24.64 13.48 37.58
CA SER A 164 23.45 13.52 36.74
C SER A 164 23.14 12.11 36.24
N PHE A 165 22.07 11.49 36.70
CA PHE A 165 21.63 10.26 36.08
C PHE A 165 20.51 10.48 35.08
N LEU A 166 20.57 9.65 34.06
CA LEU A 166 19.49 9.45 33.13
C LEU A 166 18.39 8.64 33.85
N VAL A 167 17.26 9.26 34.16
CA VAL A 167 16.10 8.57 34.70
C VAL A 167 15.22 8.16 33.52
N GLU A 168 15.19 6.88 33.25
CA GLU A 168 14.27 6.29 32.30
C GLU A 168 12.87 6.23 32.95
N VAL A 169 12.00 7.17 32.61
CA VAL A 169 10.61 7.15 33.10
C VAL A 169 9.78 6.38 32.08
N ARG A 170 9.48 5.14 32.39
CA ARG A 170 8.50 4.33 31.67
C ARG A 170 7.12 4.73 32.18
N MET A 171 6.37 5.52 31.40
CA MET A 171 4.98 5.84 31.70
C MET A 171 4.06 4.98 30.84
N PRO A 172 3.59 3.83 31.33
CA PRO A 172 2.57 3.07 30.64
C PRO A 172 1.25 3.83 30.70
N TRP A 173 0.49 3.79 29.61
CA TRP A 173 -0.90 4.22 29.58
C TRP A 173 -1.72 3.56 30.71
N SER A 174 -1.29 2.38 31.18
CA SER A 174 -1.81 1.66 32.34
C SER A 174 -1.76 2.44 33.65
N LEU A 175 -0.93 3.48 33.79
CA LEU A 175 -0.96 4.34 35.00
C LEU A 175 -2.24 5.14 35.13
N VAL A 176 -2.94 5.40 34.02
CA VAL A 176 -4.21 6.13 34.00
C VAL A 176 -5.40 5.18 34.01
N ILE A 177 -5.29 4.05 33.30
CA ILE A 177 -6.35 3.05 33.17
C ILE A 177 -5.82 1.72 33.68
N HIS A 178 -6.11 1.41 34.96
CA HIS A 178 -5.74 0.14 35.60
C HIS A 178 -6.80 -0.94 35.44
N ASP A 179 -7.93 -0.61 34.82
CA ASP A 179 -9.06 -1.49 34.67
C ASP A 179 -9.04 -2.17 33.29
N SER A 180 -9.61 -3.36 33.19
CA SER A 180 -9.80 -4.03 31.91
C SER A 180 -10.59 -3.13 30.95
N VAL A 181 -9.99 -2.81 29.82
CA VAL A 181 -10.63 -2.08 28.74
C VAL A 181 -11.62 -3.01 28.04
N THR A 182 -12.83 -2.54 27.82
CA THR A 182 -13.92 -3.34 27.27
C THR A 182 -14.45 -2.81 25.94
N SER A 183 -14.30 -1.51 25.70
CA SER A 183 -14.68 -0.87 24.44
C SER A 183 -13.86 0.40 24.22
N MET A 184 -13.61 0.75 22.98
CA MET A 184 -12.88 1.96 22.60
C MET A 184 -13.54 2.59 21.38
N LEU A 185 -13.50 3.92 21.32
CA LEU A 185 -14.02 4.70 20.20
C LEU A 185 -13.17 5.96 20.02
N TYR A 186 -12.62 6.15 18.83
CA TYR A 186 -12.03 7.43 18.44
C TYR A 186 -13.07 8.26 17.70
N GLU A 187 -13.29 9.48 18.20
CA GLU A 187 -14.22 10.44 17.61
C GLU A 187 -13.43 11.43 16.74
N ASP A 188 -13.34 11.16 15.43
CA ASP A 188 -12.55 11.96 14.47
C ASP A 188 -12.93 13.46 14.49
N ARG A 189 -14.22 13.76 14.64
CA ARG A 189 -14.73 15.13 14.62
C ARG A 189 -14.19 16.01 15.75
N THR A 190 -13.97 15.44 16.94
CA THR A 190 -13.50 16.16 18.13
C THR A 190 -12.09 15.79 18.52
N GLU A 191 -11.47 14.88 17.78
CA GLU A 191 -10.15 14.28 18.05
C GLU A 191 -10.02 13.74 19.48
N LYS A 192 -11.04 13.02 19.95
CA LYS A 192 -11.09 12.45 21.30
C LYS A 192 -11.15 10.92 21.25
N LEU A 193 -10.36 10.30 22.10
CA LEU A 193 -10.44 8.87 22.35
C LEU A 193 -11.29 8.60 23.59
N TRP A 194 -12.36 7.82 23.41
CA TRP A 194 -13.19 7.32 24.49
C TRP A 194 -12.82 5.88 24.83
N VAL A 195 -12.64 5.60 26.11
CA VAL A 195 -12.23 4.29 26.61
C VAL A 195 -13.18 3.82 27.68
N GLY A 196 -13.92 2.77 27.37
CA GLY A 196 -14.80 2.06 28.30
C GLY A 196 -14.03 0.95 29.00
N THR A 197 -14.23 0.85 30.31
CA THR A 197 -13.60 -0.17 31.15
C THR A 197 -14.62 -0.93 31.98
N THR A 198 -14.16 -1.93 32.71
CA THR A 198 -15.00 -2.68 33.66
C THR A 198 -15.51 -1.82 34.82
N LYS A 199 -14.94 -0.65 35.07
CA LYS A 199 -15.27 0.24 36.20
C LYS A 199 -15.56 1.68 35.81
N GLY A 200 -15.89 1.96 34.55
CA GLY A 200 -16.32 3.29 34.12
C GLY A 200 -15.78 3.72 32.77
N LEU A 201 -16.05 4.98 32.43
CA LEU A 201 -15.71 5.62 31.17
C LEU A 201 -14.61 6.66 31.34
N PHE A 202 -13.69 6.69 30.39
CA PHE A 202 -12.62 7.68 30.32
C PHE A 202 -12.61 8.36 28.94
N ARG A 203 -12.05 9.55 28.87
CA ARG A 203 -11.84 10.30 27.64
C ARG A 203 -10.45 10.91 27.60
N PHE A 204 -9.74 10.74 26.51
CA PHE A 204 -8.49 11.42 26.17
C PHE A 204 -8.75 12.48 25.10
N ASP A 205 -8.25 13.69 25.28
CA ASP A 205 -8.44 14.83 24.36
C ASP A 205 -7.15 15.28 23.67
N GLY A 206 -6.14 14.41 23.62
CA GLY A 206 -4.81 14.72 23.09
C GLY A 206 -3.87 15.40 24.08
N LYS A 207 -4.41 15.93 25.20
CA LYS A 207 -3.61 16.64 26.24
C LYS A 207 -3.72 15.97 27.60
N GLY A 208 -4.90 15.42 27.93
CA GLY A 208 -5.12 14.81 29.23
C GLY A 208 -6.32 13.87 29.28
N TRP A 209 -6.44 13.16 30.39
CA TRP A 209 -7.50 12.20 30.64
C TRP A 209 -8.59 12.79 31.53
N LYS A 210 -9.86 12.53 31.20
CA LYS A 210 -11.02 12.80 32.04
C LYS A 210 -11.74 11.48 32.38
N SER A 211 -12.00 11.25 33.67
CA SER A 211 -12.81 10.13 34.16
C SER A 211 -14.26 10.58 34.34
N PHE A 212 -15.19 9.68 34.03
CA PHE A 212 -16.64 9.85 34.23
C PHE A 212 -17.22 8.83 35.20
N LYS A 213 -16.41 8.32 36.15
CA LYS A 213 -16.83 7.33 37.14
C LYS A 213 -17.90 7.88 38.09
N THR A 214 -17.90 9.17 38.37
CA THR A 214 -18.89 9.85 39.20
C THR A 214 -20.25 9.95 38.53
N GLU A 215 -20.31 10.22 37.26
CA GLU A 215 -21.54 10.46 36.50
C GLU A 215 -22.24 9.16 36.07
N LEU A 216 -21.47 8.13 35.75
CA LEU A 216 -21.99 6.81 35.30
C LEU A 216 -21.97 5.74 36.38
N GLY A 217 -21.42 6.05 37.57
CA GLY A 217 -21.11 5.04 38.57
C GLY A 217 -19.98 4.11 38.09
N GLN A 218 -19.75 3.03 38.85
CA GLN A 218 -18.76 2.00 38.48
C GLN A 218 -19.38 0.93 37.55
N ASN A 219 -20.22 1.33 36.60
CA ASN A 219 -20.82 0.42 35.65
C ASN A 219 -19.77 -0.02 34.60
N ARG A 220 -19.78 -1.30 34.30
CA ARG A 220 -19.02 -1.83 33.17
C ARG A 220 -19.53 -1.19 31.88
N ILE A 221 -18.66 -0.52 31.13
CA ILE A 221 -18.96 -0.01 29.80
C ILE A 221 -18.80 -1.18 28.82
N THR A 222 -19.77 -1.41 27.99
CA THR A 222 -19.78 -2.57 27.08
C THR A 222 -19.68 -2.16 25.62
N ALA A 223 -20.24 -1.00 25.26
CA ALA A 223 -20.24 -0.53 23.87
C ALA A 223 -20.27 1.00 23.80
N LEU A 224 -19.67 1.56 22.77
CA LEU A 224 -19.62 2.97 22.46
C LEU A 224 -19.95 3.21 20.98
N THR A 225 -20.76 4.21 20.67
CA THR A 225 -21.00 4.69 19.31
C THR A 225 -21.37 6.17 19.31
N THR A 226 -21.21 6.87 18.18
CA THR A 226 -21.52 8.29 18.07
C THR A 226 -22.69 8.54 17.11
N GLN A 227 -23.47 9.56 17.42
CA GLN A 227 -24.48 10.18 16.57
C GLN A 227 -24.21 11.67 16.51
N GLY A 228 -23.50 12.12 15.50
CA GLY A 228 -23.09 13.51 15.42
C GLY A 228 -22.32 13.96 16.68
N ALA A 229 -22.91 14.88 17.49
CA ALA A 229 -22.31 15.35 18.73
C ALA A 229 -22.77 14.57 19.99
N THR A 230 -23.54 13.51 19.84
CA THR A 230 -24.03 12.67 20.94
C THR A 230 -23.23 11.38 20.98
N LEU A 231 -22.60 11.08 22.13
CA LEU A 231 -22.01 9.78 22.41
C LEU A 231 -23.07 8.90 23.06
N TRP A 232 -23.26 7.70 22.52
CA TRP A 232 -24.07 6.65 23.11
C TRP A 232 -23.18 5.67 23.86
N VAL A 233 -23.56 5.36 25.08
CA VAL A 233 -22.80 4.51 26.00
C VAL A 233 -23.67 3.35 26.47
N GLY A 234 -23.32 2.16 26.03
CA GLY A 234 -23.90 0.90 26.52
C GLY A 234 -23.16 0.45 27.77
N THR A 235 -23.91 0.05 28.78
CA THR A 235 -23.37 -0.47 30.02
C THR A 235 -24.01 -1.79 30.43
N SER A 236 -23.46 -2.45 31.43
CA SER A 236 -24.09 -3.62 32.03
C SER A 236 -25.41 -3.30 32.76
N ASN A 237 -25.75 -2.00 32.94
CA ASN A 237 -26.90 -1.54 33.70
C ASN A 237 -27.63 -0.36 33.02
N GLY A 238 -27.76 -0.41 31.71
CA GLY A 238 -28.55 0.52 30.94
C GLY A 238 -27.80 1.21 29.82
N LEU A 239 -28.56 1.97 29.04
CA LEU A 239 -28.10 2.80 27.92
C LEU A 239 -28.08 4.26 28.35
N PHE A 240 -27.00 4.96 28.03
CA PHE A 240 -26.84 6.38 28.31
C PHE A 240 -26.49 7.16 27.02
N SER A 241 -26.97 8.40 26.93
CA SER A 241 -26.51 9.37 25.95
C SER A 241 -25.73 10.47 26.66
N TYR A 242 -24.59 10.89 26.07
CA TYR A 242 -23.80 12.02 26.53
C TYR A 242 -23.83 13.12 25.50
N ARG A 243 -24.32 14.29 25.89
CA ARG A 243 -24.41 15.46 25.04
C ARG A 243 -24.26 16.74 25.87
N ASN A 244 -23.54 17.74 25.36
CA ASN A 244 -23.33 19.05 26.03
C ASN A 244 -22.81 18.91 27.48
N GLY A 245 -21.97 17.90 27.74
CA GLY A 245 -21.37 17.74 29.07
C GLY A 245 -22.19 16.91 30.08
N ALA A 246 -23.40 16.46 29.74
CA ALA A 246 -24.30 15.73 30.63
C ALA A 246 -24.67 14.35 30.11
N PHE A 247 -24.83 13.38 31.02
CA PHE A 247 -25.37 12.06 30.74
C PHE A 247 -26.87 12.02 31.00
N GLU A 248 -27.58 11.34 30.12
CA GLU A 248 -29.00 11.03 30.28
C GLU A 248 -29.22 9.54 30.11
N GLN A 249 -29.86 8.88 31.05
CA GLN A 249 -30.23 7.46 30.91
C GLN A 249 -31.38 7.32 29.93
N LYS A 250 -31.19 6.45 28.94
CA LYS A 250 -32.16 6.11 27.90
C LYS A 250 -32.58 4.65 28.02
N GLY A 251 -33.61 4.25 27.28
CA GLY A 251 -33.96 2.83 27.13
C GLY A 251 -34.48 2.15 28.41
N LYS A 252 -35.07 2.86 29.34
CA LYS A 252 -35.74 2.26 30.52
C LYS A 252 -36.85 1.27 30.16
N VAL A 253 -37.35 1.34 28.93
CA VAL A 253 -38.35 0.42 28.35
C VAL A 253 -37.75 -0.88 27.81
N LEU A 254 -36.43 -0.99 27.74
CA LEU A 254 -35.76 -2.20 27.26
C LEU A 254 -36.02 -3.37 28.18
N PRO A 255 -36.36 -4.56 27.64
CA PRO A 255 -36.60 -5.75 28.46
C PRO A 255 -35.36 -6.24 29.21
N SER A 256 -34.17 -5.98 28.68
CA SER A 256 -32.88 -6.19 29.32
C SER A 256 -32.08 -4.90 29.39
N GLN A 257 -31.51 -4.63 30.55
CA GLN A 257 -30.66 -3.44 30.77
C GLN A 257 -29.17 -3.74 30.46
N TYR A 258 -28.80 -5.00 30.21
CA TYR A 258 -27.42 -5.30 29.78
C TYR A 258 -27.28 -5.08 28.30
N ILE A 259 -26.59 -4.00 27.94
CA ILE A 259 -26.29 -3.66 26.54
C ILE A 259 -25.02 -4.38 26.13
N SER A 260 -25.06 -5.22 25.09
CA SER A 260 -23.86 -5.93 24.59
C SER A 260 -23.14 -5.18 23.48
N SER A 261 -23.88 -4.51 22.59
CA SER A 261 -23.30 -3.75 21.46
C SER A 261 -24.21 -2.63 20.99
N LEU A 262 -23.65 -1.64 20.29
CA LEU A 262 -24.36 -0.47 19.76
C LEU A 262 -23.91 -0.18 18.33
N ALA A 263 -24.87 0.15 17.45
CA ALA A 263 -24.57 0.64 16.11
C ALA A 263 -25.52 1.77 15.71
N TRP A 264 -24.94 2.87 15.23
CA TRP A 264 -25.70 4.00 14.68
C TRP A 264 -25.78 3.92 13.16
N SER A 265 -26.96 4.06 12.60
CA SER A 265 -27.16 4.17 11.15
C SER A 265 -27.33 5.62 10.73
N GLU A 266 -26.31 6.17 10.05
CA GLU A 266 -26.40 7.53 9.49
C GLU A 266 -27.48 7.65 8.40
N MET A 267 -27.62 6.61 7.58
CA MET A 267 -28.60 6.59 6.50
C MET A 267 -30.04 6.64 7.04
N ARG A 268 -30.32 5.86 8.11
CA ARG A 268 -31.67 5.72 8.66
C ARG A 268 -31.96 6.66 9.82
N GLN A 269 -30.90 7.26 10.42
CA GLN A 269 -30.98 8.05 11.64
C GLN A 269 -31.60 7.23 12.80
N GLU A 270 -31.14 5.99 12.96
CA GLU A 270 -31.61 5.02 13.94
C GLU A 270 -30.45 4.42 14.72
N LEU A 271 -30.66 4.15 16.01
CA LEU A 271 -29.70 3.43 16.85
C LEU A 271 -30.19 2.00 17.04
N TYR A 272 -29.30 1.05 16.75
CA TYR A 272 -29.52 -0.37 17.04
C TYR A 272 -28.78 -0.74 18.31
N VAL A 273 -29.50 -1.35 19.25
CA VAL A 273 -29.05 -1.69 20.60
C VAL A 273 -29.16 -3.19 20.77
N ALA A 274 -28.04 -3.87 20.84
CA ALA A 274 -27.98 -5.28 21.16
C ALA A 274 -28.09 -5.47 22.69
N THR A 275 -29.00 -6.32 23.13
CA THR A 275 -29.27 -6.56 24.55
C THR A 275 -29.09 -8.02 24.89
N LYS A 276 -28.45 -8.32 26.00
CA LYS A 276 -28.28 -9.71 26.48
C LYS A 276 -29.58 -10.29 27.01
N GLY A 277 -30.07 -11.35 26.39
CA GLY A 277 -31.29 -12.04 26.75
C GLY A 277 -32.60 -11.45 26.23
N ALA A 278 -32.54 -10.39 25.37
CA ALA A 278 -33.73 -9.76 24.81
C ALA A 278 -33.61 -9.34 23.32
N GLY A 279 -32.59 -9.79 22.64
CA GLY A 279 -32.40 -9.53 21.20
C GLY A 279 -31.98 -8.12 20.87
N ILE A 280 -32.54 -7.53 19.80
CA ILE A 280 -32.18 -6.22 19.29
C ILE A 280 -33.30 -5.21 19.51
N ALA A 281 -32.96 -4.05 20.04
CA ALA A 281 -33.85 -2.91 20.08
C ALA A 281 -33.41 -1.84 19.05
N ARG A 282 -34.38 -1.28 18.34
CA ARG A 282 -34.18 -0.15 17.41
C ARG A 282 -34.79 1.10 18.01
N LEU A 283 -33.95 2.11 18.20
CA LEU A 283 -34.37 3.44 18.63
C LEU A 283 -34.42 4.39 17.44
N GLN A 284 -35.55 5.05 17.27
CA GLN A 284 -35.67 6.25 16.45
C GLN A 284 -35.71 7.46 17.42
N PRO A 285 -34.61 8.22 17.53
CA PRO A 285 -34.55 9.36 18.43
C PRO A 285 -35.58 10.43 18.03
N LYS A 286 -36.06 11.17 19.02
CA LYS A 286 -36.94 12.30 18.79
C LYS A 286 -36.30 13.32 17.86
N LYS A 287 -37.07 13.87 16.91
CA LYS A 287 -36.61 14.89 15.98
C LYS A 287 -36.70 16.32 16.54
N ASP A 288 -37.64 16.53 17.45
CA ASP A 288 -37.92 17.83 18.09
C ASP A 288 -38.40 17.62 19.52
N ASP A 289 -38.60 18.72 20.27
CA ASP A 289 -39.02 18.66 21.68
C ASP A 289 -40.48 18.16 21.88
N GLN A 290 -41.28 18.08 20.82
CA GLN A 290 -42.66 17.60 20.88
C GLN A 290 -42.77 16.10 20.53
N SER A 291 -41.73 15.53 19.87
CA SER A 291 -41.69 14.10 19.51
C SER A 291 -41.12 13.27 20.67
N LYS A 292 -41.49 11.98 20.71
CA LYS A 292 -40.94 11.01 21.67
C LYS A 292 -40.04 10.03 20.95
N ASP A 293 -39.06 9.51 21.69
CA ASP A 293 -38.23 8.38 21.27
C ASP A 293 -39.15 7.17 20.95
N ARG A 294 -38.96 6.57 19.79
CA ARG A 294 -39.71 5.36 19.39
C ARG A 294 -38.79 4.15 19.47
N TRP A 295 -39.28 3.12 20.16
CA TRP A 295 -38.59 1.86 20.33
C TRP A 295 -39.31 0.74 19.60
N ASN A 296 -38.58 -0.04 18.82
CA ASN A 296 -39.03 -1.31 18.25
C ASN A 296 -38.12 -2.42 18.74
N MET A 297 -38.70 -3.54 19.19
CA MET A 297 -37.93 -4.71 19.66
C MET A 297 -38.00 -5.79 18.58
N TYR A 298 -36.89 -6.46 18.38
CA TYR A 298 -36.80 -7.64 17.52
C TYR A 298 -36.33 -8.84 18.32
N SER A 299 -37.03 -9.96 18.13
CA SER A 299 -36.82 -11.23 18.80
C SER A 299 -36.66 -12.38 17.81
N MET A 300 -36.63 -13.60 18.29
CA MET A 300 -36.64 -14.80 17.44
C MET A 300 -37.90 -14.90 16.58
N GLU A 301 -39.04 -14.37 17.05
CA GLU A 301 -40.29 -14.33 16.29
C GLU A 301 -40.19 -13.42 15.05
N ASP A 302 -39.31 -12.42 15.10
CA ASP A 302 -39.06 -11.51 13.98
C ASP A 302 -37.98 -12.06 13.03
N GLY A 303 -37.35 -13.19 13.38
CA GLY A 303 -36.34 -13.87 12.56
C GLY A 303 -34.89 -13.75 13.08
N LEU A 304 -34.64 -13.20 14.28
CA LEU A 304 -33.32 -13.29 14.90
C LEU A 304 -32.94 -14.74 15.21
N MET A 305 -31.63 -15.02 15.17
CA MET A 305 -31.11 -16.36 15.42
C MET A 305 -31.24 -16.77 16.89
N ASP A 306 -30.93 -15.84 17.81
CA ASP A 306 -31.10 -15.99 19.27
C ASP A 306 -31.33 -14.63 19.96
N LEU A 307 -31.46 -14.63 21.28
CA LEU A 307 -31.66 -13.43 22.10
C LEU A 307 -30.40 -12.92 22.79
N GLU A 308 -29.22 -13.50 22.49
CA GLU A 308 -27.94 -13.11 23.08
C GLU A 308 -26.94 -12.58 22.04
N PRO A 309 -27.26 -11.49 21.34
CA PRO A 309 -26.35 -10.92 20.35
C PRO A 309 -25.05 -10.43 20.99
N SER A 310 -23.91 -10.81 20.40
CA SER A 310 -22.57 -10.40 20.84
C SER A 310 -22.14 -9.06 20.23
N ALA A 311 -22.48 -8.81 18.95
CA ALA A 311 -22.16 -7.59 18.25
C ALA A 311 -23.28 -7.18 17.28
N VAL A 312 -23.40 -5.88 17.01
CA VAL A 312 -24.28 -5.32 15.97
C VAL A 312 -23.52 -4.26 15.20
N VAL A 313 -23.63 -4.29 13.87
CA VAL A 313 -23.08 -3.25 12.96
C VAL A 313 -24.11 -2.90 11.90
N VAL A 314 -23.99 -1.68 11.37
CA VAL A 314 -24.84 -1.18 10.29
C VAL A 314 -23.94 -0.73 9.15
N ASP A 315 -24.25 -1.15 7.93
CA ASP A 315 -23.50 -0.73 6.76
C ASP A 315 -23.99 0.61 6.18
N SER A 316 -23.29 1.11 5.18
CA SER A 316 -23.62 2.39 4.53
C SER A 316 -24.97 2.38 3.78
N SER A 317 -25.50 1.20 3.46
CA SER A 317 -26.81 1.00 2.84
C SER A 317 -27.94 0.90 3.86
N GLY A 318 -27.63 0.88 5.16
CA GLY A 318 -28.58 0.78 6.26
C GLY A 318 -28.97 -0.66 6.63
N HIS A 319 -28.35 -1.68 6.03
CA HIS A 319 -28.52 -3.07 6.42
C HIS A 319 -27.87 -3.32 7.78
N VAL A 320 -28.47 -4.18 8.59
CA VAL A 320 -28.02 -4.46 9.95
C VAL A 320 -27.52 -5.89 10.05
N TRP A 321 -26.32 -6.05 10.57
CA TRP A 321 -25.70 -7.34 10.80
C TRP A 321 -25.52 -7.56 12.30
N VAL A 322 -25.95 -8.71 12.77
CA VAL A 322 -25.93 -9.07 14.19
C VAL A 322 -25.19 -10.38 14.35
N ALA A 323 -24.18 -10.39 15.22
CA ALA A 323 -23.45 -11.59 15.57
C ALA A 323 -24.15 -12.33 16.70
N HIS A 324 -24.25 -13.63 16.53
CA HIS A 324 -24.72 -14.60 17.51
C HIS A 324 -23.68 -15.71 17.69
N LYS A 325 -23.85 -16.52 18.70
CA LYS A 325 -22.91 -17.61 18.99
C LYS A 325 -22.73 -18.57 17.80
N GLU A 326 -23.79 -18.85 17.04
CA GLU A 326 -23.78 -19.86 15.96
C GLU A 326 -23.91 -19.25 14.55
N GLY A 327 -23.76 -17.94 14.41
CA GLY A 327 -23.86 -17.29 13.10
C GLY A 327 -24.28 -15.83 13.15
N LEU A 328 -24.95 -15.40 12.10
CA LEU A 328 -25.37 -14.00 11.89
C LEU A 328 -26.87 -13.90 11.65
N SER A 329 -27.47 -12.83 12.13
CA SER A 329 -28.77 -12.35 11.65
C SER A 329 -28.54 -11.10 10.81
N HIS A 330 -29.09 -11.06 9.61
CA HIS A 330 -29.01 -9.96 8.65
C HIS A 330 -30.38 -9.34 8.43
N PHE A 331 -30.52 -8.05 8.67
CA PHE A 331 -31.73 -7.29 8.35
C PHE A 331 -31.55 -6.58 7.03
N ASN A 332 -32.24 -7.06 6.00
CA ASN A 332 -32.15 -6.54 4.64
C ASN A 332 -33.13 -5.38 4.35
N LEU A 333 -33.46 -4.59 5.39
CA LEU A 333 -34.43 -3.48 5.39
C LEU A 333 -35.91 -3.93 5.37
N ARG A 334 -36.20 -5.20 5.11
CA ARG A 334 -37.56 -5.79 5.05
C ARG A 334 -37.75 -6.87 6.08
N LYS A 335 -36.86 -7.84 6.17
CA LYS A 335 -36.92 -9.01 7.04
C LYS A 335 -35.54 -9.36 7.61
N TRP A 336 -35.54 -10.13 8.68
CA TRP A 336 -34.33 -10.76 9.22
C TRP A 336 -34.08 -12.08 8.49
N GLU A 337 -32.83 -12.33 8.13
CA GLU A 337 -32.33 -13.56 7.50
C GLU A 337 -31.20 -14.12 8.38
N GLN A 338 -31.10 -15.46 8.44
CA GLN A 338 -30.10 -16.13 9.28
C GLN A 338 -29.02 -16.77 8.41
N ILE A 339 -27.75 -16.57 8.78
CA ILE A 339 -26.58 -17.20 8.17
C ILE A 339 -25.85 -17.98 9.27
N ARG A 340 -25.84 -19.32 9.16
CA ARG A 340 -25.25 -20.19 10.17
C ARG A 340 -23.79 -20.49 9.89
N PHE A 341 -22.97 -20.46 10.93
CA PHE A 341 -21.57 -20.87 10.93
C PHE A 341 -21.45 -22.14 11.78
N GLU A 342 -21.50 -23.30 11.13
CA GLU A 342 -21.49 -24.58 11.84
C GLU A 342 -20.25 -24.76 12.72
N ASN A 343 -20.48 -25.06 14.02
CA ASN A 343 -19.43 -25.27 15.03
C ASN A 343 -18.39 -24.13 15.09
N ASN A 344 -18.83 -22.89 14.90
CA ASN A 344 -17.94 -21.71 14.87
C ASN A 344 -18.61 -20.53 15.59
N THR A 345 -17.99 -20.06 16.66
CA THR A 345 -18.53 -18.94 17.45
C THR A 345 -18.11 -17.61 16.82
N VAL A 346 -19.09 -16.73 16.59
CA VAL A 346 -18.83 -15.37 16.11
C VAL A 346 -18.63 -14.43 17.29
N HIS A 347 -17.46 -13.79 17.35
CA HIS A 347 -17.09 -12.88 18.43
C HIS A 347 -17.31 -11.41 18.10
N THR A 348 -17.02 -11.02 16.87
CA THR A 348 -16.99 -9.62 16.48
C THR A 348 -17.37 -9.42 15.02
N LEU A 349 -17.90 -8.23 14.74
CA LEU A 349 -18.23 -7.75 13.40
C LEU A 349 -17.70 -6.35 13.20
N ALA A 350 -17.26 -6.02 11.99
CA ALA A 350 -17.05 -4.64 11.57
C ALA A 350 -17.32 -4.50 10.06
N VAL A 351 -17.77 -3.31 9.66
CA VAL A 351 -17.98 -2.96 8.25
C VAL A 351 -16.86 -2.04 7.80
N ALA A 352 -16.19 -2.41 6.73
CA ALA A 352 -15.16 -1.58 6.11
C ALA A 352 -15.79 -0.44 5.28
N THR A 353 -15.00 0.58 4.96
CA THR A 353 -15.45 1.75 4.17
C THR A 353 -15.97 1.40 2.77
N ASN A 354 -15.46 0.32 2.18
CA ASN A 354 -15.91 -0.22 0.89
C ASN A 354 -17.23 -1.02 0.98
N GLY A 355 -17.80 -1.18 2.18
CA GLY A 355 -19.03 -1.92 2.43
C GLY A 355 -18.84 -3.42 2.71
N ALA A 356 -17.60 -3.91 2.73
CA ALA A 356 -17.31 -5.31 3.10
C ALA A 356 -17.54 -5.54 4.59
N LEU A 357 -18.15 -6.67 4.93
CA LEU A 357 -18.31 -7.14 6.31
C LEU A 357 -17.15 -8.05 6.68
N TRP A 358 -16.48 -7.73 7.78
CA TRP A 358 -15.48 -8.56 8.42
C TRP A 358 -16.05 -9.21 9.68
N ILE A 359 -15.74 -10.51 9.87
CA ILE A 359 -16.32 -11.34 10.91
C ILE A 359 -15.18 -12.07 11.61
N GLY A 360 -15.03 -11.86 12.91
CA GLY A 360 -14.04 -12.58 13.72
C GLY A 360 -14.68 -13.77 14.44
N THR A 361 -14.05 -14.94 14.33
CA THR A 361 -14.56 -16.21 14.86
C THR A 361 -13.49 -17.04 15.58
N ASP A 362 -13.90 -18.18 16.15
CA ASP A 362 -12.99 -19.21 16.71
C ASP A 362 -12.17 -19.94 15.64
N LYS A 363 -12.60 -19.90 14.38
CA LYS A 363 -11.98 -20.63 13.27
C LYS A 363 -11.36 -19.72 12.21
N GLY A 364 -11.05 -18.50 12.55
CA GLY A 364 -10.44 -17.52 11.67
C GLY A 364 -11.31 -16.30 11.45
N ALA A 365 -10.92 -15.49 10.45
CA ALA A 365 -11.66 -14.34 10.03
C ALA A 365 -12.41 -14.63 8.72
N TRP A 366 -13.63 -14.12 8.61
CA TRP A 366 -14.39 -14.17 7.37
C TRP A 366 -14.57 -12.77 6.82
N TRP A 367 -14.51 -12.68 5.53
CA TRP A 367 -14.81 -11.49 4.75
C TRP A 367 -15.99 -11.75 3.83
N HIS A 368 -16.91 -10.80 3.78
CA HIS A 368 -18.09 -10.89 2.94
C HIS A 368 -18.34 -9.56 2.22
N MET A 369 -18.41 -9.61 0.89
CA MET A 369 -18.86 -8.48 0.08
C MET A 369 -20.30 -8.70 -0.34
N PRO A 370 -21.27 -8.03 0.28
CA PRO A 370 -22.67 -8.17 -0.10
C PRO A 370 -22.91 -7.72 -1.55
N SER A 371 -23.75 -8.43 -2.28
CA SER A 371 -24.03 -8.11 -3.70
C SER A 371 -24.57 -6.68 -3.88
N TYR A 372 -25.38 -6.18 -2.97
CA TYR A 372 -25.91 -4.81 -2.98
C TYR A 372 -24.83 -3.73 -2.71
N ALA A 373 -23.72 -4.06 -2.09
CA ALA A 373 -22.61 -3.13 -1.85
C ALA A 373 -21.81 -2.87 -3.13
N THR A 374 -21.90 -3.73 -4.14
CA THR A 374 -21.23 -3.56 -5.42
C THR A 374 -21.95 -2.55 -6.33
N ALA A 375 -21.21 -1.94 -7.27
CA ALA A 375 -21.81 -0.99 -8.22
C ALA A 375 -22.90 -1.63 -9.10
N LYS A 376 -22.78 -2.92 -9.43
CA LYS A 376 -23.81 -3.70 -10.16
C LYS A 376 -25.04 -3.95 -9.29
N GLY A 377 -24.87 -4.31 -8.02
CA GLY A 377 -25.96 -4.55 -7.08
C GLY A 377 -26.76 -3.30 -6.77
N ARG A 378 -26.11 -2.14 -6.53
CA ARG A 378 -26.78 -0.86 -6.31
C ARG A 378 -27.66 -0.42 -7.48
N LYS A 379 -27.29 -0.77 -8.71
CA LYS A 379 -28.08 -0.49 -9.90
C LYS A 379 -29.29 -1.43 -9.99
N ALA A 380 -29.12 -2.71 -9.68
CA ALA A 380 -30.20 -3.70 -9.64
C ALA A 380 -31.23 -3.39 -8.55
N GLU A 381 -30.81 -2.97 -7.35
CA GLU A 381 -31.70 -2.56 -6.25
C GLU A 381 -32.55 -1.35 -6.60
N LYS A 382 -31.99 -0.37 -7.31
CA LYS A 382 -32.74 0.79 -7.85
C LYS A 382 -33.78 0.41 -8.92
N GLU A 383 -33.50 -0.62 -9.71
CA GLU A 383 -34.39 -1.10 -10.78
C GLU A 383 -35.46 -2.08 -10.26
N THR A 384 -35.18 -2.83 -9.15
CA THR A 384 -36.11 -3.82 -8.58
C THR A 384 -37.05 -3.27 -7.51
N SER A 385 -36.87 -2.02 -7.07
CA SER A 385 -37.81 -1.40 -6.11
C SER A 385 -39.26 -1.28 -6.66
N THR A 386 -39.50 -1.71 -7.88
CA THR A 386 -40.80 -1.69 -8.55
C THR A 386 -41.40 -3.07 -8.90
N LYS A 387 -40.71 -4.17 -8.58
CA LYS A 387 -41.24 -5.53 -8.83
C LYS A 387 -40.90 -6.51 -7.73
N ASP A 388 -41.95 -7.21 -7.23
CA ASP A 388 -41.87 -8.33 -6.27
C ASP A 388 -41.10 -9.53 -6.88
N GLN A 389 -39.77 -9.49 -6.86
CA GLN A 389 -38.94 -10.68 -7.09
C GLN A 389 -38.16 -10.96 -5.83
N GLU A 390 -38.39 -12.16 -5.23
CA GLU A 390 -37.54 -12.76 -4.20
C GLU A 390 -36.15 -13.00 -4.82
N SER A 391 -35.25 -12.02 -4.72
CA SER A 391 -33.83 -12.25 -4.94
C SER A 391 -33.27 -12.85 -3.65
N ASN A 392 -32.65 -14.04 -3.73
CA ASN A 392 -31.81 -14.58 -2.66
C ASN A 392 -30.60 -13.65 -2.47
N GLU A 393 -30.74 -12.68 -1.58
CA GLU A 393 -29.76 -11.60 -1.33
C GLU A 393 -28.52 -12.09 -0.54
N SER A 394 -28.44 -13.37 -0.16
CA SER A 394 -27.23 -14.00 0.41
C SER A 394 -26.10 -14.21 -0.62
N ASN A 395 -26.32 -13.81 -1.88
CA ASN A 395 -25.37 -13.95 -2.98
C ASN A 395 -24.35 -12.78 -2.98
N GLY A 396 -23.37 -12.84 -2.09
CA GLY A 396 -22.16 -12.02 -2.13
C GLY A 396 -20.92 -12.91 -2.22
N GLU A 397 -19.76 -12.27 -2.42
CA GLU A 397 -18.48 -12.95 -2.36
C GLU A 397 -18.10 -13.22 -0.89
N TRP A 398 -17.61 -14.43 -0.61
CA TRP A 398 -17.12 -14.85 0.71
C TRP A 398 -15.67 -15.29 0.63
N ALA A 399 -14.87 -14.89 1.60
CA ALA A 399 -13.52 -15.38 1.80
C ALA A 399 -13.31 -15.78 3.26
N HIS A 400 -12.52 -16.83 3.49
CA HIS A 400 -12.20 -17.33 4.83
C HIS A 400 -10.68 -17.33 5.03
N PHE A 401 -10.23 -16.62 6.04
CA PHE A 401 -8.83 -16.50 6.44
C PHE A 401 -8.58 -17.31 7.72
N HIS A 402 -7.53 -18.12 7.71
CA HIS A 402 -7.16 -19.00 8.81
C HIS A 402 -5.65 -19.31 8.76
N THR A 403 -5.14 -20.10 9.69
CA THR A 403 -3.70 -20.41 9.77
C THR A 403 -3.15 -21.13 8.54
N GLY A 404 -3.98 -21.74 7.74
CA GLY A 404 -3.58 -22.39 6.48
C GLY A 404 -3.36 -21.41 5.32
N ASN A 405 -3.84 -20.16 5.41
CA ASN A 405 -3.72 -19.15 4.36
C ASN A 405 -3.25 -17.77 4.89
N GLY A 406 -2.43 -17.75 5.93
CA GLY A 406 -1.63 -16.60 6.30
C GLY A 406 -1.80 -16.06 7.70
N MET A 407 -2.92 -16.30 8.39
CA MET A 407 -3.09 -15.90 9.79
C MET A 407 -2.17 -16.68 10.72
N SER A 408 -1.71 -16.03 11.80
CA SER A 408 -0.91 -16.68 12.84
C SER A 408 -1.75 -17.47 13.84
N SER A 409 -3.06 -17.18 13.95
CA SER A 409 -4.00 -17.87 14.81
C SER A 409 -5.42 -17.85 14.25
N ASN A 410 -6.17 -18.92 14.48
CA ASN A 410 -7.57 -19.01 14.08
C ASN A 410 -8.53 -18.28 15.02
N HIS A 411 -8.15 -18.00 16.26
CA HIS A 411 -9.04 -17.38 17.22
C HIS A 411 -8.96 -15.86 17.13
N VAL A 412 -10.04 -15.20 16.68
CA VAL A 412 -10.15 -13.75 16.51
C VAL A 412 -11.08 -13.16 17.57
N TRP A 413 -10.54 -12.34 18.46
CA TRP A 413 -11.29 -11.69 19.55
C TRP A 413 -12.01 -10.42 19.11
N THR A 414 -11.29 -9.55 18.42
CA THR A 414 -11.83 -8.29 17.90
C THR A 414 -11.11 -7.91 16.60
N LEU A 415 -11.72 -7.06 15.80
CA LEU A 415 -11.15 -6.59 14.55
C LEU A 415 -11.56 -5.14 14.27
N LEU A 416 -10.75 -4.44 13.48
CA LEU A 416 -10.98 -3.06 13.09
C LEU A 416 -10.50 -2.83 11.65
N PRO A 417 -11.42 -2.67 10.68
CA PRO A 417 -11.05 -2.23 9.34
C PRO A 417 -10.65 -0.76 9.34
N GLN A 418 -9.54 -0.48 8.66
CA GLN A 418 -9.11 0.86 8.29
C GLN A 418 -8.90 0.87 6.78
N SER A 419 -8.97 1.97 6.10
CA SER A 419 -8.84 2.14 4.64
C SER A 419 -8.41 0.88 3.84
N SER A 420 -7.12 0.60 3.75
CA SER A 420 -6.54 -0.59 3.10
C SER A 420 -6.21 -1.75 4.06
N ASP A 421 -6.18 -1.47 5.36
CA ASP A 421 -5.74 -2.42 6.38
C ASP A 421 -6.89 -2.92 7.23
N VAL A 422 -6.77 -4.14 7.73
CA VAL A 422 -7.64 -4.66 8.78
C VAL A 422 -6.79 -5.19 9.93
N TRP A 423 -7.07 -4.71 11.12
CA TRP A 423 -6.38 -5.12 12.33
C TRP A 423 -7.18 -6.20 13.05
N PHE A 424 -6.50 -7.23 13.52
CA PHE A 424 -7.09 -8.37 14.20
C PHE A 424 -6.37 -8.62 15.52
N SER A 425 -7.15 -8.71 16.59
CA SER A 425 -6.67 -9.28 17.83
C SER A 425 -6.89 -10.79 17.81
N THR A 426 -5.81 -11.55 17.85
CA THR A 426 -5.85 -13.02 17.78
C THR A 426 -5.19 -13.67 19.01
N ALA A 427 -5.28 -14.98 19.13
CA ALA A 427 -4.58 -15.70 20.20
C ALA A 427 -3.06 -15.67 20.02
N ALA A 428 -2.54 -15.37 18.84
CA ALA A 428 -1.10 -15.16 18.57
C ALA A 428 -0.61 -13.74 18.92
N GLY A 429 -1.55 -12.77 19.01
CA GLY A 429 -1.22 -11.36 19.24
C GLY A 429 -2.01 -10.42 18.32
N MET A 430 -1.43 -9.26 18.00
CA MET A 430 -2.02 -8.31 17.07
C MET A 430 -1.52 -8.59 15.65
N GLU A 431 -2.44 -8.89 14.77
CA GLU A 431 -2.18 -9.13 13.35
C GLU A 431 -2.76 -8.01 12.49
N ARG A 432 -2.10 -7.71 11.40
CA ARG A 432 -2.53 -6.77 10.38
C ARG A 432 -2.67 -7.49 9.05
N PHE A 433 -3.82 -7.35 8.43
CA PHE A 433 -4.03 -7.73 7.04
C PHE A 433 -4.00 -6.50 6.18
N ASN A 434 -3.09 -6.47 5.23
CA ASN A 434 -2.99 -5.41 4.23
C ASN A 434 -3.57 -5.95 2.92
N ALA A 435 -4.63 -5.35 2.44
CA ALA A 435 -5.22 -5.71 1.16
C ALA A 435 -4.35 -5.15 0.03
N ALA A 436 -4.15 -5.95 -1.01
CA ALA A 436 -3.42 -5.51 -2.19
C ALA A 436 -4.15 -4.38 -2.93
N GLU A 437 -3.38 -3.40 -3.41
CA GLU A 437 -3.88 -2.24 -4.15
C GLU A 437 -3.88 -2.51 -5.66
N TYR A 438 -4.93 -2.04 -6.33
CA TYR A 438 -4.90 -1.85 -7.77
C TYR A 438 -4.12 -0.57 -8.07
N GLN A 439 -3.16 -0.63 -8.97
CA GLN A 439 -2.38 0.55 -9.33
C GLN A 439 -2.42 0.81 -10.83
N LEU A 440 -2.44 2.10 -11.19
CA LEU A 440 -2.28 2.57 -12.57
C LEU A 440 -1.16 3.61 -12.58
N SER A 441 -0.09 3.32 -13.31
CA SER A 441 1.03 4.23 -13.53
C SER A 441 0.99 4.76 -14.95
N PHE A 442 1.24 6.05 -15.11
CA PHE A 442 1.36 6.71 -16.39
C PHE A 442 2.52 7.69 -16.35
N PHE A 443 3.29 7.78 -17.43
CA PHE A 443 4.20 8.91 -17.64
C PHE A 443 4.27 9.34 -19.09
N TYR A 444 4.71 10.59 -19.26
CA TYR A 444 5.07 11.21 -20.52
C TYR A 444 6.41 11.93 -20.39
N GLU A 445 7.27 11.82 -21.41
CA GLU A 445 8.46 12.62 -21.53
C GLU A 445 8.74 13.02 -22.98
N LYS A 446 9.26 14.22 -23.15
CA LYS A 446 9.85 14.64 -24.44
C LYS A 446 11.29 14.17 -24.47
N LEU A 447 11.62 13.35 -25.45
CA LEU A 447 12.99 12.89 -25.65
C LEU A 447 13.86 13.98 -26.31
N LEU A 448 15.15 14.01 -25.94
CA LEU A 448 16.18 14.87 -26.53
C LEU A 448 15.72 16.33 -26.69
N PRO A 449 15.32 17.02 -25.62
CA PRO A 449 14.70 18.34 -25.71
C PRO A 449 15.63 19.39 -26.33
N VAL A 450 16.95 19.21 -26.24
CA VAL A 450 17.98 20.07 -26.83
C VAL A 450 17.88 20.11 -28.35
N LEU A 451 17.46 19.02 -29.00
CA LEU A 451 17.34 18.94 -30.46
C LEU A 451 16.05 19.58 -30.99
N ASN A 452 15.11 19.91 -30.11
CA ASN A 452 13.84 20.53 -30.44
C ASN A 452 13.08 19.86 -31.62
N ILE A 453 13.20 18.52 -31.73
CA ILE A 453 12.47 17.70 -32.72
C ILE A 453 11.03 17.59 -32.27
N PRO A 454 10.06 18.00 -33.09
CA PRO A 454 8.65 17.75 -32.78
C PRO A 454 8.36 16.25 -32.84
N ASP A 455 7.38 15.81 -32.08
CA ASP A 455 6.85 14.41 -32.06
C ASP A 455 7.86 13.33 -31.65
N LEU A 456 8.97 13.70 -30.99
CA LEU A 456 9.94 12.80 -30.38
C LEU A 456 9.62 12.65 -28.89
N TYR A 457 8.89 11.59 -28.51
CA TYR A 457 8.42 11.42 -27.16
C TYR A 457 8.29 9.95 -26.74
N HIS A 458 8.22 9.72 -25.44
CA HIS A 458 8.06 8.43 -24.80
C HIS A 458 6.85 8.46 -23.86
N ILE A 459 6.00 7.45 -23.97
CA ILE A 459 4.79 7.26 -23.15
C ILE A 459 4.80 5.86 -22.56
N TYR A 460 4.41 5.74 -21.32
CA TYR A 460 4.18 4.47 -20.64
C TYR A 460 2.86 4.52 -19.89
N ALA A 461 2.14 3.39 -19.92
CA ALA A 461 1.00 3.14 -19.07
C ALA A 461 1.08 1.71 -18.56
N GLY A 462 1.06 1.54 -17.24
CA GLY A 462 1.14 0.24 -16.59
C GLY A 462 0.08 0.10 -15.50
N THR A 463 -0.45 -1.11 -15.32
CA THR A 463 -1.46 -1.39 -14.30
C THR A 463 -1.22 -2.73 -13.64
N THR A 464 -1.66 -2.85 -12.37
CA THR A 464 -1.55 -4.09 -11.59
C THR A 464 -2.90 -4.52 -11.05
N PHE A 465 -3.13 -5.83 -11.05
CA PHE A 465 -4.35 -6.48 -10.63
C PHE A 465 -4.01 -7.60 -9.63
N PRO A 466 -4.23 -7.38 -8.33
CA PRO A 466 -4.10 -8.44 -7.34
C PRO A 466 -5.06 -9.60 -7.64
N ALA A 467 -4.56 -10.83 -7.68
CA ALA A 467 -5.31 -12.05 -7.97
C ALA A 467 -5.42 -12.95 -6.74
N ALA A 468 -5.67 -12.36 -5.58
CA ALA A 468 -5.81 -13.03 -4.28
C ALA A 468 -4.62 -13.98 -3.99
N GLU A 469 -4.90 -15.26 -3.69
CA GLU A 469 -3.89 -16.27 -3.35
C GLU A 469 -2.96 -16.65 -4.53
N TRP A 470 -3.34 -16.33 -5.77
CA TRP A 470 -2.56 -16.67 -6.96
C TRP A 470 -1.39 -15.71 -7.19
N GLY A 471 -1.34 -14.57 -6.53
CA GLY A 471 -0.33 -13.54 -6.73
C GLY A 471 -0.88 -12.29 -7.40
N THR A 472 -0.08 -11.60 -8.20
CA THR A 472 -0.47 -10.35 -8.86
C THR A 472 -0.21 -10.44 -10.37
N ILE A 473 -1.18 -10.02 -11.15
CA ILE A 473 -1.08 -9.86 -12.60
C ILE A 473 -0.81 -8.40 -12.89
N GLY A 474 0.03 -8.13 -13.88
CA GLY A 474 0.28 -6.79 -14.39
C GLY A 474 0.17 -6.73 -15.90
N ALA A 475 0.03 -5.54 -16.43
CA ALA A 475 0.14 -5.27 -17.85
C ALA A 475 0.68 -3.86 -18.09
N PHE A 476 1.47 -3.66 -19.15
CA PHE A 476 1.87 -2.33 -19.57
C PHE A 476 1.92 -2.17 -21.07
N VAL A 477 1.87 -0.91 -21.49
CA VAL A 477 2.22 -0.49 -22.84
C VAL A 477 3.32 0.57 -22.73
N ASN A 478 4.39 0.37 -23.49
CA ASN A 478 5.52 1.27 -23.61
C ASN A 478 5.63 1.69 -25.08
N PHE A 479 5.55 2.99 -25.36
CA PHE A 479 5.50 3.56 -26.70
C PHE A 479 6.52 4.65 -26.89
N ILE A 480 7.29 4.57 -27.95
CA ILE A 480 8.23 5.63 -28.39
C ILE A 480 7.86 6.09 -29.80
N SER A 481 7.72 7.40 -29.97
CA SER A 481 7.71 8.05 -31.26
C SER A 481 9.09 8.61 -31.55
N PHE A 482 9.66 8.29 -32.68
CA PHE A 482 10.94 8.86 -33.16
C PHE A 482 10.73 10.10 -34.02
N GLY A 483 9.50 10.58 -34.10
CA GLY A 483 9.14 11.76 -34.89
C GLY A 483 8.88 11.47 -36.37
N GLN A 484 8.64 12.55 -37.09
CA GLN A 484 8.35 12.51 -38.52
C GLN A 484 9.62 12.72 -39.37
N THR A 485 9.82 11.84 -40.34
CA THR A 485 10.90 11.94 -41.32
C THR A 485 10.32 12.25 -42.68
N THR A 486 10.89 13.23 -43.37
CA THR A 486 10.53 13.59 -44.73
C THR A 486 11.60 13.09 -45.70
N VAL A 487 11.18 12.30 -46.66
CA VAL A 487 12.04 11.78 -47.73
C VAL A 487 11.68 12.46 -49.02
N SER A 488 12.70 13.00 -49.70
CA SER A 488 12.58 13.63 -51.03
C SER A 488 13.02 12.63 -52.08
N GLY A 489 12.29 12.51 -53.18
CA GLY A 489 12.63 11.61 -54.29
C GLY A 489 13.98 11.99 -54.93
N GLU A 490 14.73 10.98 -55.40
CA GLU A 490 16.05 11.17 -56.03
C GLU A 490 15.99 11.97 -57.34
N THR A 491 14.88 11.88 -58.06
CA THR A 491 14.71 12.49 -59.40
C THR A 491 13.81 13.70 -59.41
N ASP A 492 12.97 13.90 -58.41
CA ASP A 492 12.06 15.03 -58.33
C ASP A 492 11.91 15.51 -56.86
N ALA A 493 12.52 16.67 -56.56
CA ALA A 493 12.47 17.26 -55.24
C ALA A 493 11.07 17.75 -54.84
N SER A 494 10.08 17.75 -55.73
CA SER A 494 8.69 18.09 -55.45
C SER A 494 7.90 16.94 -54.87
N THR A 495 8.38 15.70 -55.00
CA THR A 495 7.75 14.52 -54.44
C THR A 495 8.30 14.27 -53.04
N GLN A 496 7.67 14.84 -52.03
CA GLN A 496 7.98 14.60 -50.62
C GLN A 496 7.02 13.58 -50.05
N SER A 497 7.53 12.51 -49.46
CA SER A 497 6.77 11.60 -48.62
C SER A 497 7.20 11.73 -47.16
N THR A 498 6.25 11.73 -46.23
CA THR A 498 6.53 11.76 -44.80
C THR A 498 6.08 10.47 -44.17
N PHE A 499 6.86 9.94 -43.22
CA PHE A 499 6.48 8.81 -42.40
C PHE A 499 6.84 9.04 -40.93
N ASN A 500 6.10 8.39 -40.04
CA ASN A 500 6.37 8.40 -38.61
C ASN A 500 7.02 7.09 -38.21
N SER A 501 8.17 7.16 -37.55
CA SER A 501 8.81 6.00 -36.97
C SER A 501 8.37 5.81 -35.53
N SER A 502 8.08 4.59 -35.11
CA SER A 502 7.64 4.30 -33.75
C SER A 502 7.92 2.86 -33.35
N GLU A 503 8.03 2.67 -32.05
CA GLU A 503 8.08 1.36 -31.43
C GLU A 503 7.03 1.26 -30.32
N THR A 504 6.40 0.07 -30.20
CA THR A 504 5.40 -0.23 -29.17
C THR A 504 5.74 -1.57 -28.55
N VAL A 505 5.76 -1.62 -27.22
CA VAL A 505 5.87 -2.87 -26.43
C VAL A 505 4.62 -2.99 -25.58
N GLY A 506 3.89 -4.08 -25.74
CA GLY A 506 2.83 -4.52 -24.84
C GLY A 506 3.34 -5.66 -23.95
N ASP A 507 2.93 -5.71 -22.69
CA ASP A 507 3.38 -6.69 -21.72
C ASP A 507 2.21 -7.25 -20.91
N ILE A 508 2.32 -8.53 -20.55
CA ILE A 508 1.53 -9.18 -19.52
C ILE A 508 2.51 -9.79 -18.52
N SER A 509 2.36 -9.41 -17.26
CA SER A 509 3.24 -9.79 -16.18
C SER A 509 2.51 -10.64 -15.13
N TYR A 510 3.25 -11.49 -14.45
CA TYR A 510 2.78 -12.26 -13.31
C TYR A 510 3.86 -12.31 -12.23
N GLY A 511 3.47 -12.09 -10.97
CA GLY A 511 4.36 -12.21 -9.82
C GLY A 511 3.72 -12.95 -8.67
N THR A 512 4.50 -13.82 -8.02
CA THR A 512 4.04 -14.62 -6.89
C THR A 512 5.13 -14.78 -5.84
N ARG A 513 4.72 -14.97 -4.58
CA ARG A 513 5.65 -15.27 -3.46
C ARG A 513 6.09 -16.72 -3.50
N LEU A 514 7.39 -16.94 -3.36
CA LEU A 514 7.97 -18.26 -3.11
C LEU A 514 8.12 -18.50 -1.59
N SER A 515 8.34 -17.43 -0.83
CA SER A 515 8.43 -17.44 0.64
C SER A 515 8.19 -16.03 1.18
N LYS A 516 8.24 -15.84 2.51
CA LYS A 516 8.07 -14.53 3.15
C LYS A 516 8.97 -13.43 2.53
N ASN A 517 10.20 -13.77 2.18
CA ASN A 517 11.21 -12.83 1.71
C ASN A 517 11.55 -12.96 0.22
N TRP A 518 11.06 -13.99 -0.48
CA TRP A 518 11.43 -14.25 -1.87
C TRP A 518 10.21 -14.29 -2.78
N GLY A 519 10.29 -13.58 -3.89
CA GLY A 519 9.29 -13.54 -4.97
C GLY A 519 9.89 -13.89 -6.31
N LEU A 520 9.06 -14.49 -7.16
CA LEU A 520 9.33 -14.81 -8.56
C LEU A 520 8.39 -14.00 -9.44
N GLY A 521 8.90 -13.49 -10.56
CA GLY A 521 8.12 -12.76 -11.54
C GLY A 521 8.45 -13.15 -12.97
N LEU A 522 7.45 -13.07 -13.82
CA LEU A 522 7.55 -13.35 -15.25
C LEU A 522 6.86 -12.24 -16.03
N ASN A 523 7.49 -11.80 -17.14
CA ASN A 523 6.90 -10.93 -18.14
C ASN A 523 6.81 -11.67 -19.46
N PHE A 524 5.72 -11.46 -20.17
CA PHE A 524 5.59 -11.81 -21.58
C PHE A 524 5.34 -10.55 -22.39
N LYS A 525 6.32 -10.16 -23.19
CA LYS A 525 6.33 -8.96 -24.01
C LYS A 525 6.04 -9.27 -25.45
N PHE A 526 5.24 -8.43 -26.07
CA PHE A 526 5.00 -8.44 -27.51
C PHE A 526 5.31 -7.04 -28.03
N PHE A 527 6.09 -6.94 -29.10
CA PHE A 527 6.49 -5.64 -29.63
C PHE A 527 6.32 -5.53 -31.14
N TYR A 528 6.06 -4.30 -31.55
CA TYR A 528 5.98 -3.86 -32.93
C TYR A 528 6.89 -2.64 -33.13
N SER A 529 7.76 -2.71 -34.15
CA SER A 529 8.61 -1.60 -34.54
C SER A 529 8.37 -1.26 -36.01
N SER A 530 8.21 0.03 -36.29
CA SER A 530 8.06 0.58 -37.65
C SER A 530 9.07 1.71 -37.82
N LEU A 531 10.14 1.44 -38.58
CA LEU A 531 11.21 2.42 -38.80
C LEU A 531 11.07 3.20 -40.12
N SER A 532 10.39 2.61 -41.13
CA SER A 532 10.03 3.31 -42.36
C SER A 532 8.76 2.73 -42.97
N ALA A 533 8.03 3.55 -43.72
CA ALA A 533 6.77 3.14 -44.36
C ALA A 533 6.97 2.72 -45.84
N GLY A 534 8.23 2.51 -46.31
CA GLY A 534 8.51 2.33 -47.73
C GLY A 534 8.44 3.72 -48.42
N ALA A 535 9.54 4.44 -48.45
CA ALA A 535 9.56 5.88 -48.82
C ALA A 535 9.37 6.11 -50.31
N SER A 536 9.50 5.08 -51.17
CA SER A 536 9.28 5.20 -52.61
C SER A 536 8.32 4.10 -53.07
N ALA A 537 7.58 4.36 -54.16
CA ALA A 537 6.67 3.39 -54.73
C ALA A 537 7.44 2.14 -55.15
N GLY A 538 7.30 1.04 -54.36
CA GLY A 538 7.94 -0.24 -54.59
C GLY A 538 8.96 -0.66 -53.53
N GLU A 539 9.34 0.18 -52.56
CA GLU A 539 10.18 -0.23 -51.45
C GLU A 539 9.32 -0.82 -50.29
N PRO A 540 9.73 -1.96 -49.70
CA PRO A 540 9.00 -2.55 -48.58
C PRO A 540 9.14 -1.65 -47.32
N ALA A 541 8.08 -1.64 -46.53
CA ALA A 541 8.12 -0.98 -45.21
C ALA A 541 9.07 -1.72 -44.26
N ALA A 542 9.96 -1.02 -43.58
CA ALA A 542 10.83 -1.60 -42.55
C ALA A 542 10.07 -1.75 -41.22
N THR A 543 9.37 -2.87 -41.11
CA THR A 543 8.58 -3.19 -39.91
C THR A 543 8.97 -4.56 -39.36
N THR A 544 8.90 -4.73 -38.06
CA THR A 544 9.09 -6.02 -37.40
C THR A 544 8.15 -6.21 -36.24
N THR A 545 7.83 -7.48 -35.97
CA THR A 545 7.00 -7.92 -34.83
C THR A 545 7.64 -9.13 -34.20
N SER A 546 7.79 -9.16 -32.91
CA SER A 546 8.36 -10.29 -32.19
C SER A 546 7.92 -10.28 -30.71
N TYR A 547 8.48 -11.16 -29.93
CA TYR A 547 8.17 -11.34 -28.51
C TYR A 547 9.45 -11.48 -27.69
N ALA A 548 9.32 -11.22 -26.38
CA ALA A 548 10.36 -11.46 -25.39
C ALA A 548 9.77 -11.92 -24.06
N VAL A 549 10.58 -12.55 -23.22
CA VAL A 549 10.23 -13.00 -21.89
C VAL A 549 11.24 -12.43 -20.90
N ASP A 550 10.77 -11.98 -19.72
CA ASP A 550 11.65 -11.67 -18.61
C ASP A 550 11.39 -12.66 -17.46
N ILE A 551 12.46 -13.00 -16.74
CA ILE A 551 12.39 -13.82 -15.53
C ILE A 551 13.10 -13.03 -14.43
N GLY A 552 12.36 -12.73 -13.35
CA GLY A 552 12.84 -11.97 -12.20
C GLY A 552 12.76 -12.72 -10.89
N LEU A 553 13.78 -12.57 -10.06
CA LEU A 553 13.82 -13.02 -8.67
C LEU A 553 14.09 -11.79 -7.79
N LEU A 554 13.33 -11.66 -6.71
CA LEU A 554 13.48 -10.60 -5.72
C LEU A 554 13.49 -11.18 -4.32
N GLY A 555 14.56 -10.89 -3.57
CA GLY A 555 14.60 -11.08 -2.14
C GLY A 555 14.38 -9.74 -1.45
N LYS A 556 13.35 -9.60 -0.63
CA LYS A 556 12.99 -8.36 0.07
C LYS A 556 13.10 -8.53 1.56
N ASN A 557 13.62 -7.48 2.24
CA ASN A 557 13.85 -7.49 3.69
C ASN A 557 14.67 -8.71 4.18
N ILE A 558 15.67 -9.09 3.40
CA ILE A 558 16.67 -10.07 3.84
C ILE A 558 17.52 -9.37 4.89
N TYR A 559 17.80 -10.00 6.03
CA TYR A 559 18.50 -9.34 7.15
C TYR A 559 17.90 -7.97 7.49
N ASP A 560 16.57 -7.94 7.66
CA ASP A 560 15.77 -6.81 8.17
C ASP A 560 15.53 -5.66 7.15
N ARG A 561 16.54 -5.19 6.43
CA ARG A 561 16.45 -3.98 5.59
C ARG A 561 17.08 -4.11 4.19
N LEU A 562 17.70 -5.24 3.91
CA LEU A 562 18.38 -5.51 2.66
C LEU A 562 17.41 -6.10 1.64
N SER A 563 17.43 -5.59 0.42
CA SER A 563 16.74 -6.17 -0.73
C SER A 563 17.75 -6.47 -1.84
N VAL A 564 17.57 -7.59 -2.54
CA VAL A 564 18.40 -7.97 -3.68
C VAL A 564 17.52 -8.45 -4.82
N GLY A 565 17.80 -8.00 -6.04
CA GLY A 565 17.05 -8.37 -7.24
C GLY A 565 17.95 -8.88 -8.36
N VAL A 566 17.47 -9.88 -9.08
CA VAL A 566 18.12 -10.41 -10.29
C VAL A 566 17.07 -10.61 -11.37
N VAL A 567 17.33 -10.10 -12.57
CA VAL A 567 16.43 -10.28 -13.72
C VAL A 567 17.25 -10.66 -14.93
N LEU A 568 16.76 -11.63 -15.66
CA LEU A 568 17.16 -11.87 -17.05
C LEU A 568 16.02 -11.37 -17.92
N ALA A 569 16.25 -10.24 -18.59
CA ALA A 569 15.26 -9.54 -19.38
C ALA A 569 15.46 -9.73 -20.88
N ASN A 570 14.35 -9.65 -21.61
CA ASN A 570 14.29 -9.68 -23.06
C ASN A 570 14.86 -10.98 -23.67
N ILE A 571 14.45 -12.12 -23.11
CA ILE A 571 14.76 -13.45 -23.67
C ILE A 571 13.84 -13.67 -24.87
N GLY A 572 14.40 -13.69 -26.09
CA GLY A 572 13.62 -13.87 -27.30
C GLY A 572 14.47 -14.05 -28.58
N PRO A 573 13.83 -14.29 -29.73
CA PRO A 573 14.54 -14.46 -30.98
C PRO A 573 15.08 -13.14 -31.51
N ASN A 574 16.09 -13.22 -32.37
CA ASN A 574 16.51 -12.12 -33.19
C ASN A 574 15.38 -11.62 -34.10
N VAL A 575 15.42 -10.38 -34.49
CA VAL A 575 14.41 -9.72 -35.34
C VAL A 575 15.01 -9.32 -36.68
N TYR A 576 14.17 -9.22 -37.69
CA TYR A 576 14.57 -8.72 -39.00
C TYR A 576 13.50 -7.74 -39.51
N TYR A 577 13.93 -6.72 -40.25
CA TYR A 577 13.03 -5.69 -40.80
C TYR A 577 12.70 -5.93 -42.28
N LEU A 578 13.70 -6.19 -43.10
CA LEU A 578 13.57 -6.31 -44.56
C LEU A 578 13.95 -7.70 -45.03
N ASP A 579 15.05 -8.27 -44.56
CA ASP A 579 15.61 -9.53 -45.00
C ASP A 579 16.01 -10.42 -43.83
N LYS A 580 15.60 -11.67 -43.88
CA LYS A 580 15.93 -12.69 -42.87
C LYS A 580 17.42 -13.04 -42.79
N SER A 581 18.20 -12.68 -43.80
CA SER A 581 19.65 -12.89 -43.77
C SER A 581 20.39 -11.87 -42.89
N ASN A 582 19.74 -10.76 -42.54
CA ASN A 582 20.25 -9.70 -41.66
C ASN A 582 19.34 -9.58 -40.43
N ASP A 583 19.46 -10.54 -39.53
CA ASP A 583 18.75 -10.50 -38.27
C ASP A 583 19.56 -9.77 -37.21
N ASP A 584 18.86 -8.94 -36.41
CA ASP A 584 19.41 -8.18 -35.29
C ASP A 584 18.99 -8.81 -33.97
N PRO A 585 19.88 -8.93 -32.98
CA PRO A 585 19.51 -9.43 -31.66
C PRO A 585 18.65 -8.39 -30.90
N ILE A 586 17.65 -8.89 -30.16
CA ILE A 586 16.99 -8.05 -29.15
C ILE A 586 17.91 -7.87 -27.94
N PRO A 587 17.72 -6.81 -27.10
CA PRO A 587 18.65 -6.47 -26.04
C PRO A 587 18.52 -7.39 -24.82
N LEU A 588 18.99 -8.64 -24.94
CA LEU A 588 19.08 -9.55 -23.80
C LEU A 588 19.91 -8.93 -22.69
N THR A 589 19.32 -8.75 -21.49
CA THR A 589 19.95 -7.96 -20.43
C THR A 589 19.89 -8.67 -19.09
N TRP A 590 21.03 -8.80 -18.42
CA TRP A 590 21.09 -9.07 -17.00
C TRP A 590 20.92 -7.76 -16.22
N ARG A 591 20.00 -7.76 -15.27
CA ARG A 591 19.79 -6.66 -14.33
C ARG A 591 20.01 -7.19 -12.90
N LEU A 592 20.93 -6.57 -12.17
CA LEU A 592 21.27 -6.90 -10.80
C LEU A 592 21.00 -5.67 -9.95
N GLY A 593 20.30 -5.81 -8.83
CA GLY A 593 19.97 -4.70 -7.95
C GLY A 593 20.18 -5.03 -6.50
N ILE A 594 20.58 -4.04 -5.73
CA ILE A 594 20.68 -4.08 -4.27
C ILE A 594 20.03 -2.80 -3.71
N GLY A 595 19.21 -2.96 -2.69
CA GLY A 595 18.56 -1.86 -1.99
C GLY A 595 18.74 -2.00 -0.49
N TYR A 596 18.91 -0.89 0.21
CA TYR A 596 19.01 -0.87 1.67
C TYR A 596 18.26 0.32 2.26
N THR A 597 17.37 0.05 3.22
CA THR A 597 16.64 1.09 3.94
C THR A 597 17.48 1.58 5.12
N LEU A 598 18.02 2.81 5.03
CA LEU A 598 18.87 3.42 6.05
C LEU A 598 18.05 3.95 7.23
N ILE A 599 16.99 4.72 6.91
CA ILE A 599 16.11 5.33 7.90
C ILE A 599 14.70 4.86 7.61
N GLU A 600 14.04 4.41 8.63
CA GLU A 600 12.65 4.06 8.57
C GLU A 600 11.98 4.49 9.86
N THR A 601 11.37 5.68 9.91
CA THR A 601 10.60 6.24 11.00
C THR A 601 9.19 6.61 10.53
N VAL A 602 8.29 6.93 11.41
CA VAL A 602 6.92 7.32 11.04
C VAL A 602 6.89 8.46 10.03
N ASP A 603 7.81 9.42 10.17
CA ASP A 603 7.87 10.61 9.33
C ASP A 603 8.99 10.56 8.28
N HIS A 604 9.98 9.68 8.43
CA HIS A 604 11.16 9.70 7.60
C HIS A 604 11.47 8.30 7.07
N HIS A 605 11.49 8.16 5.78
CA HIS A 605 12.00 6.98 5.09
C HIS A 605 13.16 7.39 4.20
N LEU A 606 14.31 6.75 4.35
CA LEU A 606 15.48 6.93 3.48
C LEU A 606 15.96 5.58 3.00
N ALA A 607 15.92 5.37 1.69
CA ALA A 607 16.45 4.19 1.04
C ALA A 607 17.57 4.57 0.04
N ILE A 608 18.53 3.69 -0.11
CA ILE A 608 19.57 3.76 -1.14
C ILE A 608 19.47 2.49 -1.97
N GLU A 609 19.57 2.65 -3.28
CA GLU A 609 19.52 1.57 -4.25
C GLU A 609 20.69 1.67 -5.22
N ALA A 610 21.17 0.53 -5.69
CA ALA A 610 22.19 0.46 -6.72
C ALA A 610 21.86 -0.67 -7.69
N ASP A 611 21.88 -0.37 -8.98
CA ASP A 611 21.62 -1.33 -10.05
C ASP A 611 22.81 -1.42 -11.00
N TYR A 612 23.03 -2.63 -11.49
CA TYR A 612 23.95 -2.93 -12.57
C TYR A 612 23.21 -3.62 -13.69
N ASN A 613 23.14 -2.98 -14.84
CA ASN A 613 22.44 -3.45 -16.04
C ASN A 613 23.45 -3.75 -17.14
N ARG A 614 23.43 -4.98 -17.67
CA ARG A 614 24.34 -5.40 -18.73
C ARG A 614 23.62 -6.12 -19.85
N GLN A 615 23.68 -5.55 -21.05
CA GLN A 615 23.34 -6.27 -22.27
C GLN A 615 24.36 -7.36 -22.55
N VAL A 616 23.86 -8.55 -22.91
CA VAL A 616 24.68 -9.73 -23.19
C VAL A 616 24.41 -10.22 -24.62
N ILE A 617 24.96 -9.46 -25.56
CA ILE A 617 24.93 -9.82 -26.99
C ILE A 617 26.32 -10.38 -27.33
N TYR A 618 26.34 -11.55 -27.95
CA TYR A 618 27.57 -12.17 -28.45
C TYR A 618 27.50 -12.34 -29.95
N THR A 619 28.49 -11.81 -30.65
CA THR A 619 28.67 -11.98 -32.07
C THR A 619 29.79 -12.98 -32.34
N ASN A 620 29.56 -13.90 -33.30
CA ASN A 620 30.57 -14.87 -33.69
C ASN A 620 31.68 -14.20 -34.54
N SER A 621 32.70 -14.99 -34.89
CA SER A 621 33.83 -14.49 -35.69
C SER A 621 33.47 -14.03 -37.13
N ARG A 622 32.24 -14.28 -37.58
CA ARG A 622 31.69 -13.79 -38.86
C ARG A 622 30.91 -12.49 -38.69
N GLY A 623 30.76 -11.99 -37.47
CA GLY A 623 29.97 -10.79 -37.18
C GLY A 623 28.47 -11.04 -37.06
N GLU A 624 28.02 -12.32 -37.02
CA GLU A 624 26.62 -12.70 -36.89
C GLU A 624 26.25 -12.78 -35.39
N ALA A 625 25.07 -12.31 -35.01
CA ALA A 625 24.58 -12.40 -33.65
C ALA A 625 24.22 -13.84 -33.29
N GLU A 626 24.77 -14.35 -32.22
CA GLU A 626 24.44 -15.68 -31.70
C GLU A 626 23.09 -15.67 -30.97
N PRO A 627 22.37 -16.80 -30.98
CA PRO A 627 21.10 -16.93 -30.27
C PRO A 627 21.22 -16.60 -28.77
N PHE A 628 20.12 -16.15 -28.17
CA PHE A 628 20.07 -15.66 -26.76
C PHE A 628 20.63 -16.71 -25.76
N TYR A 629 20.38 -17.99 -25.94
CA TYR A 629 20.85 -19.06 -25.05
C TYR A 629 22.37 -19.27 -25.08
N ILE A 630 23.03 -18.81 -26.13
CA ILE A 630 24.48 -18.77 -26.27
C ILE A 630 25.00 -17.48 -25.71
N SER A 631 24.40 -16.35 -26.10
CA SER A 631 24.79 -14.99 -25.71
C SER A 631 24.70 -14.78 -24.20
N ALA A 632 23.69 -15.33 -23.53
CA ALA A 632 23.49 -15.21 -22.08
C ALA A 632 24.70 -15.64 -21.25
N TRP A 633 25.51 -16.57 -21.74
CA TRP A 633 26.67 -17.11 -21.02
C TRP A 633 27.99 -16.68 -21.65
N LYS A 634 28.13 -16.78 -22.98
CA LYS A 634 29.38 -16.46 -23.66
C LYS A 634 29.78 -14.99 -23.52
N ALA A 635 28.83 -14.07 -23.55
CA ALA A 635 29.11 -12.65 -23.39
C ALA A 635 29.75 -12.27 -22.04
N TRP A 636 29.60 -13.10 -21.01
CA TRP A 636 30.31 -12.93 -19.73
C TRP A 636 31.75 -13.40 -19.78
N ALA A 637 32.02 -14.49 -20.50
CA ALA A 637 33.34 -15.08 -20.58
C ALA A 637 34.23 -14.39 -21.60
N ASN A 638 33.65 -13.70 -22.57
CA ASN A 638 34.41 -13.12 -23.68
C ASN A 638 33.77 -11.80 -24.18
N PRO A 639 33.92 -10.68 -23.45
CA PRO A 639 33.29 -9.42 -23.83
C PRO A 639 33.77 -8.83 -25.18
N ASP A 640 34.94 -9.24 -25.72
CA ASP A 640 35.59 -8.60 -26.89
C ASP A 640 36.12 -9.57 -27.97
N ASP A 641 35.78 -10.85 -27.98
CA ASP A 641 36.28 -11.88 -28.92
C ASP A 641 37.81 -11.97 -29.13
N LYS A 642 38.61 -11.11 -28.46
CA LYS A 642 40.08 -11.03 -28.57
C LYS A 642 40.85 -11.62 -27.39
N LEU A 643 40.20 -12.44 -26.57
CA LEU A 643 40.57 -12.73 -25.19
C LEU A 643 41.53 -13.85 -24.91
N SER A 644 42.33 -14.28 -25.88
CA SER A 644 43.30 -15.35 -25.61
C SER A 644 44.54 -14.88 -24.76
N THR A 645 44.66 -13.61 -24.45
CA THR A 645 45.85 -13.05 -23.78
C THR A 645 45.62 -12.26 -22.51
N ASP A 646 44.35 -11.99 -22.15
CA ASP A 646 44.03 -11.15 -20.97
C ASP A 646 43.98 -11.99 -19.70
N GLY A 647 44.47 -11.47 -18.58
CA GLY A 647 44.38 -12.08 -17.26
C GLY A 647 42.92 -12.05 -16.73
N ALA A 648 42.60 -12.91 -15.79
CA ALA A 648 41.23 -12.97 -15.19
C ALA A 648 40.78 -11.64 -14.60
N GLY A 649 41.69 -10.80 -14.09
CA GLY A 649 41.41 -9.46 -13.59
C GLY A 649 40.97 -8.47 -14.69
N ASP A 650 41.61 -8.55 -15.87
CA ASP A 650 41.29 -7.67 -17.00
C ASP A 650 39.94 -8.04 -17.61
N ILE A 651 39.62 -9.33 -17.65
CA ILE A 651 38.30 -9.83 -18.07
C ILE A 651 37.20 -9.30 -17.12
N LEU A 652 37.42 -9.39 -15.80
CA LEU A 652 36.49 -8.89 -14.81
C LEU A 652 36.26 -7.38 -14.96
N MET A 653 37.33 -6.60 -15.11
CA MET A 653 37.23 -5.14 -15.27
C MET A 653 36.48 -4.78 -16.56
N LYS A 654 36.78 -5.40 -17.70
CA LYS A 654 36.07 -5.17 -18.95
C LYS A 654 34.60 -5.58 -18.85
N THR A 655 34.32 -6.67 -18.13
CA THR A 655 32.96 -7.11 -17.85
C THR A 655 32.17 -6.09 -17.06
N ILE A 656 32.79 -5.52 -16.01
CA ILE A 656 32.17 -4.48 -15.18
C ILE A 656 31.94 -3.21 -16.02
N GLU A 657 32.94 -2.79 -16.79
CA GLU A 657 32.88 -1.58 -17.64
C GLU A 657 31.87 -1.67 -18.78
N ALA A 658 31.48 -2.89 -19.19
CA ALA A 658 30.45 -3.11 -20.19
C ALA A 658 29.01 -2.91 -19.69
N GLY A 659 28.81 -2.72 -18.41
CA GLY A 659 27.50 -2.46 -17.80
C GLY A 659 27.22 -0.99 -17.54
N VAL A 660 25.96 -0.68 -17.26
CA VAL A 660 25.49 0.60 -16.77
C VAL A 660 25.27 0.49 -15.27
N PHE A 661 25.85 1.39 -14.50
CA PHE A 661 25.69 1.50 -13.06
C PHE A 661 24.80 2.69 -12.74
N GLY A 662 23.76 2.44 -11.94
CA GLY A 662 22.95 3.47 -11.31
C GLY A 662 23.08 3.37 -9.80
N VAL A 663 23.16 4.52 -9.13
CA VAL A 663 23.03 4.60 -7.67
C VAL A 663 22.05 5.73 -7.37
N GLY A 664 21.04 5.44 -6.59
CA GLY A 664 19.99 6.40 -6.24
C GLY A 664 19.64 6.36 -4.77
N ALA A 665 19.10 7.47 -4.29
CA ALA A 665 18.55 7.62 -2.97
C ALA A 665 17.17 8.25 -3.02
N GLU A 666 16.25 7.74 -2.21
CA GLU A 666 14.92 8.29 -2.02
C GLU A 666 14.71 8.63 -0.55
N TYR A 667 14.37 9.89 -0.29
CA TYR A 667 13.95 10.34 1.03
C TYR A 667 12.47 10.73 0.98
N ILE A 668 11.64 10.08 1.78
CA ILE A 668 10.21 10.36 1.89
C ILE A 668 9.94 10.96 3.26
N TYR A 669 9.26 12.11 3.27
CA TYR A 669 8.79 12.79 4.46
C TYR A 669 7.28 12.62 4.64
N ALA A 670 6.88 12.09 5.79
CA ALA A 670 5.47 11.94 6.23
C ALA A 670 4.57 11.24 5.19
N ASN A 671 5.12 10.31 4.38
CA ASN A 671 4.44 9.65 3.27
C ASN A 671 3.82 10.62 2.24
N THR A 672 4.30 11.86 2.20
CA THR A 672 3.67 12.92 1.41
C THR A 672 4.60 13.49 0.35
N VAL A 673 5.83 13.81 0.73
CA VAL A 673 6.83 14.38 -0.19
C VAL A 673 8.01 13.44 -0.30
N ALA A 674 8.40 13.12 -1.51
CA ALA A 674 9.59 12.33 -1.82
C ALA A 674 10.63 13.20 -2.54
N LEU A 675 11.83 13.24 -2.00
CA LEU A 675 13.01 13.84 -2.66
C LEU A 675 13.91 12.72 -3.14
N ARG A 676 14.38 12.83 -4.36
CA ARG A 676 15.20 11.79 -5.01
C ARG A 676 16.43 12.39 -5.61
N GLY A 677 17.52 11.65 -5.55
CA GLY A 677 18.76 11.99 -6.21
C GLY A 677 19.51 10.74 -6.62
N GLY A 678 20.24 10.81 -7.73
CA GLY A 678 20.98 9.65 -8.19
C GLY A 678 22.08 10.02 -9.18
N TYR A 679 22.98 9.08 -9.40
CA TYR A 679 24.09 9.17 -10.33
C TYR A 679 24.14 7.94 -11.22
N LEU A 680 24.19 8.16 -12.52
CA LEU A 680 24.32 7.12 -13.54
C LEU A 680 25.69 7.22 -14.22
N TYR A 681 26.32 6.06 -14.36
CA TYR A 681 27.59 5.88 -15.05
C TYR A 681 27.49 4.81 -16.11
N ASP A 682 27.77 5.18 -17.37
CA ASP A 682 27.83 4.28 -18.52
C ASP A 682 29.09 4.59 -19.33
N LYS A 683 30.10 3.75 -19.17
CA LYS A 683 31.41 3.95 -19.85
C LYS A 683 31.30 3.79 -21.37
N LEU A 684 30.58 2.77 -21.84
CA LEU A 684 30.42 2.47 -23.26
C LEU A 684 29.56 3.52 -23.95
N GLY A 685 28.43 3.90 -23.33
CA GLY A 685 27.54 4.96 -23.80
C GLY A 685 28.09 6.36 -23.55
N LYS A 686 29.26 6.48 -22.90
CA LYS A 686 29.90 7.74 -22.53
C LYS A 686 28.93 8.67 -21.77
N ARG A 687 28.13 8.12 -20.83
CA ARG A 687 27.17 8.90 -20.05
C ARG A 687 27.62 9.00 -18.59
N GLN A 688 27.56 10.22 -18.08
CA GLN A 688 27.68 10.54 -16.67
C GLN A 688 26.59 11.55 -16.36
N GLU A 689 25.61 11.12 -15.59
CA GLU A 689 24.39 11.89 -15.43
C GLU A 689 24.05 12.00 -13.94
N LEU A 690 23.68 13.21 -13.50
CA LEU A 690 22.98 13.45 -12.24
C LEU A 690 21.48 13.45 -12.50
N HIS A 691 20.77 12.77 -11.66
CA HIS A 691 19.33 12.68 -11.69
C HIS A 691 18.77 13.30 -10.41
N TRP A 692 17.66 14.00 -10.53
CA TRP A 692 16.89 14.45 -9.37
C TRP A 692 15.40 14.27 -9.61
N GLY A 693 14.65 14.10 -8.52
CA GLY A 693 13.21 13.89 -8.58
C GLY A 693 12.49 14.44 -7.36
N LEU A 694 11.25 14.85 -7.61
CA LEU A 694 10.30 15.28 -6.61
C LEU A 694 9.01 14.47 -6.77
N GLY A 695 8.53 13.85 -5.70
CA GLY A 695 7.23 13.18 -5.65
C GLY A 695 6.33 13.86 -4.65
N VAL A 696 5.04 13.97 -4.96
CA VAL A 696 4.03 14.50 -4.04
C VAL A 696 2.80 13.60 -4.07
N MET A 697 2.43 13.07 -2.91
CA MET A 697 1.16 12.38 -2.70
C MET A 697 0.07 13.43 -2.48
N LEU A 698 -0.78 13.66 -3.48
CA LEU A 698 -1.87 14.64 -3.41
C LEU A 698 -3.09 14.12 -2.65
N SER A 699 -3.28 12.82 -2.64
CA SER A 699 -4.30 12.10 -1.86
C SER A 699 -3.87 10.65 -1.68
N ASP A 700 -4.61 9.87 -0.92
CA ASP A 700 -4.34 8.43 -0.77
C ASP A 700 -4.41 7.68 -2.11
N VAL A 701 -5.07 8.27 -3.11
CA VAL A 701 -5.29 7.68 -4.44
C VAL A 701 -4.31 8.18 -5.50
N LEU A 702 -3.76 9.41 -5.37
CA LEU A 702 -2.99 10.07 -6.45
C LEU A 702 -1.63 10.57 -5.97
N GLN A 703 -0.59 10.08 -6.63
CA GLN A 703 0.78 10.56 -6.53
C GLN A 703 1.21 11.19 -7.86
N VAL A 704 1.91 12.32 -7.78
CA VAL A 704 2.51 13.03 -8.89
C VAL A 704 4.02 13.05 -8.72
N ASP A 705 4.76 12.66 -9.74
CA ASP A 705 6.21 12.63 -9.74
C ASP A 705 6.78 13.46 -10.88
N LEU A 706 7.84 14.19 -10.60
CA LEU A 706 8.65 14.93 -11.57
C LEU A 706 10.11 14.51 -11.42
N ALA A 707 10.79 14.26 -12.54
CA ALA A 707 12.21 13.97 -12.54
C ALA A 707 12.93 14.68 -13.69
N SER A 708 14.22 14.92 -13.54
CA SER A 708 15.06 15.53 -14.56
C SER A 708 16.48 14.95 -14.54
N ILE A 709 17.13 15.04 -15.70
CA ILE A 709 18.48 14.57 -15.95
C ILE A 709 19.39 15.78 -16.22
N GLN A 710 20.60 15.73 -15.67
CA GLN A 710 21.67 16.69 -15.94
C GLN A 710 22.97 15.96 -16.26
N GLY A 711 23.49 16.15 -17.44
CA GLY A 711 24.82 15.66 -17.84
C GLY A 711 25.97 16.35 -17.08
N ILE A 712 27.06 15.62 -16.81
CA ILE A 712 28.21 16.12 -16.07
C ILE A 712 29.45 16.17 -16.98
N GLY A 713 30.28 17.22 -16.81
CA GLY A 713 31.60 17.37 -17.43
C GLY A 713 31.55 17.76 -18.91
N THR A 714 32.55 17.30 -19.69
CA THR A 714 32.67 17.58 -21.13
C THR A 714 31.65 16.85 -21.99
N GLN A 715 30.83 16.02 -21.36
CA GLN A 715 29.78 15.21 -21.98
C GLN A 715 28.38 15.68 -21.54
N GLN A 716 28.10 16.99 -21.69
CA GLN A 716 26.72 17.46 -21.68
C GLN A 716 25.97 16.70 -22.77
N GLY A 717 25.31 15.64 -22.35
CA GLY A 717 24.69 14.69 -23.25
C GLY A 717 23.44 15.24 -23.90
N VAL A 718 22.98 14.59 -24.94
CA VAL A 718 21.73 14.92 -25.65
C VAL A 718 20.50 14.80 -24.74
N ARG A 719 20.61 14.12 -23.58
CA ARG A 719 19.56 13.97 -22.57
C ARG A 719 19.54 15.11 -21.53
N ASP A 720 20.51 16.05 -21.59
CA ASP A 720 20.56 17.15 -20.62
C ASP A 720 19.27 17.99 -20.65
N GLY A 721 18.71 18.24 -19.47
CA GLY A 721 17.43 18.93 -19.35
C GLY A 721 16.18 18.07 -19.68
N GLN A 722 16.32 16.76 -19.95
CA GLN A 722 15.19 15.88 -20.14
C GLN A 722 14.37 15.81 -18.85
N MET A 723 13.05 15.97 -18.98
CA MET A 723 12.11 15.95 -17.86
C MET A 723 11.05 14.89 -18.09
N ARG A 724 10.73 14.14 -17.04
CA ARG A 724 9.66 13.14 -17.01
C ARG A 724 8.61 13.53 -15.98
N PHE A 725 7.36 13.53 -16.41
CA PHE A 725 6.20 13.73 -15.57
C PHE A 725 5.46 12.40 -15.42
N GLY A 726 5.21 11.99 -14.19
CA GLY A 726 4.55 10.72 -13.87
C GLY A 726 3.34 10.89 -12.96
N LEU A 727 2.36 10.01 -13.15
CA LEU A 727 1.17 9.87 -12.32
C LEU A 727 1.07 8.42 -11.85
N LEU A 728 0.79 8.21 -10.57
CA LEU A 728 0.48 6.91 -10.00
C LEU A 728 -0.85 7.00 -9.26
N PHE A 729 -1.81 6.22 -9.72
CA PHE A 729 -3.11 6.05 -9.05
C PHE A 729 -3.10 4.73 -8.27
N LYS A 730 -3.68 4.76 -7.06
CA LYS A 730 -3.84 3.64 -6.14
C LYS A 730 -5.31 3.50 -5.76
N PHE A 731 -5.85 2.26 -5.77
CA PHE A 731 -7.28 2.00 -5.53
C PHE A 731 -7.47 0.84 -4.57
#